data_52bb90f7e1da63def56dd61fb98989ba
#
_entry.id   52bb90f7e1da63def56dd61fb98989ba
#
_cell.length_a   1.000
_cell.length_b   1.000
_cell.length_c   1.000
_cell.angle_alpha   90.00
_cell.angle_beta   90.00
_cell.angle_gamma   90.00
#
_symmetry.space_group_name_H-M   'P 1'
#
loop_
_entity.id
_entity.type
_entity.pdbx_description
1 polymer ?
#
loop_
_entity_poly.entity_id
_entity_poly.type
_entity_poly.pdbx_seq_one_letter_code
_entity_poly.pdbx_strand_id
1 'polypeptide(L)'
;MSQSSNSPLSPPPSLPPNPEEESRQNVPSISRRTALKVLGVGAVGSVIGYSRFSKPQPTVFQQDTLDLPRHLSQPKTVVVVGAGLAGLACAYELSQRGFSVTLLEKSPQLGGKIASWPIQVGEETFMMEHGFHGFFPQYYNLNSLVKELKIRDNFVSLKSYAVVFRDGKYQPEVFKPNHSAFPWNVVDLAIASPNWLRWGINLTKLQHWKVFREIGGFQIPESFDRLDSLSVAQWIQPDFPQGLYDLYFLPFAKSSLNAPDVLSVGELMQFFHFYFFGNPEGLAFNGTRQDMGTSLVQPIRQAIGQRGGKIVTEATVSRIHCQHDQIASLSYQQGSVQNDVPFWVQRSVGNSESEVAATQGMLDYYGAGDAVFAAVPGSDEAISLTCTHQGCTVQHQADGKFLCPCHGALYDAEGRVLAGPAQRNLPRFQITQRQDQQVQLVGVPGIAPLQPSGETIQADYYVFATDVPGVQQLFKRCEGEVNPQVQTQVEKLSVADPFAVARFWFDRDFDWEHSNFTSLSGYQLTDSITLYHRIQEQFIAWHEKTGGSVVELHAYCYKEKQFPNQQALLTTFEQELYEIVPSLKQATMLHRELVNQKNFSGYPPGSYAQRPETSTDISNLIFAGDWVKMPFPCGLMERAISSGLLAANQILQREGLKRRSLFSVNPEGILKI
;
A
#
# COMPACT_ATOMS: atom_id res chain seq x y z
N MET A 1 -49.78 70.95 -6.95
CA MET A 1 -50.39 70.44 -8.19
C MET A 1 -49.30 70.02 -9.12
N SER A 2 -49.18 68.78 -9.35
CA SER A 2 -48.85 67.99 -10.53
C SER A 2 -48.21 66.68 -10.08
N GLN A 3 -48.94 65.63 -10.29
CA GLN A 3 -48.59 64.27 -10.12
C GLN A 3 -47.63 63.88 -11.28
N SER A 4 -46.52 63.16 -10.97
CA SER A 4 -45.78 62.45 -11.98
C SER A 4 -45.84 60.94 -11.64
N SER A 5 -46.42 60.21 -12.57
CA SER A 5 -46.63 58.80 -12.60
C SER A 5 -45.28 58.04 -12.79
N ASN A 6 -44.93 57.16 -11.87
CA ASN A 6 -43.87 56.18 -12.05
C ASN A 6 -44.44 54.91 -12.70
N SER A 7 -44.05 54.65 -13.94
CA SER A 7 -44.19 53.31 -14.58
C SER A 7 -43.02 52.37 -14.19
N PRO A 8 -43.28 51.10 -13.93
CA PRO A 8 -42.19 50.16 -13.61
C PRO A 8 -41.42 49.76 -14.86
N LEU A 9 -40.11 49.78 -14.72
CA LEU A 9 -39.15 49.31 -15.73
C LEU A 9 -39.29 47.78 -15.92
N SER A 10 -39.36 47.35 -17.16
CA SER A 10 -39.35 45.95 -17.59
C SER A 10 -38.02 45.27 -17.23
N PRO A 11 -38.02 44.00 -16.84
CA PRO A 11 -36.78 43.28 -16.57
C PRO A 11 -35.96 43.06 -17.86
N PRO A 12 -34.63 42.98 -17.76
CA PRO A 12 -33.74 42.72 -18.92
C PRO A 12 -33.97 41.33 -19.49
N PRO A 13 -33.69 41.08 -20.78
CA PRO A 13 -33.89 39.80 -21.42
C PRO A 13 -32.91 38.76 -20.81
N SER A 14 -33.42 37.55 -20.55
CA SER A 14 -32.67 36.40 -20.09
C SER A 14 -31.60 36.00 -21.11
N LEU A 15 -30.37 35.81 -20.64
CA LEU A 15 -29.27 35.23 -21.41
C LEU A 15 -29.63 33.82 -21.88
N PRO A 16 -29.19 33.39 -23.07
CA PRO A 16 -29.42 32.03 -23.54
C PRO A 16 -28.73 31.01 -22.63
N PRO A 17 -29.29 29.83 -22.44
CA PRO A 17 -28.75 28.80 -21.57
C PRO A 17 -27.38 28.33 -22.07
N ASN A 18 -26.47 28.09 -21.12
CA ASN A 18 -25.13 27.59 -21.36
C ASN A 18 -25.23 26.19 -21.97
N PRO A 19 -24.50 25.88 -23.08
CA PRO A 19 -24.52 24.55 -23.72
C PRO A 19 -24.13 23.36 -22.82
N GLU A 20 -23.52 23.64 -21.64
CA GLU A 20 -23.15 22.60 -20.68
C GLU A 20 -24.34 22.20 -19.75
N GLU A 21 -25.40 22.93 -19.68
CA GLU A 21 -26.59 22.56 -18.88
C GLU A 21 -27.52 21.59 -19.60
N GLU A 22 -27.52 21.55 -20.92
CA GLU A 22 -28.32 20.58 -21.69
C GLU A 22 -27.80 19.14 -21.63
N SER A 23 -26.55 18.93 -21.21
CA SER A 23 -25.98 17.57 -21.05
C SER A 23 -26.34 16.88 -19.73
N ARG A 24 -27.01 17.57 -18.80
CA ARG A 24 -27.42 17.04 -17.48
C ARG A 24 -28.84 16.48 -17.41
N GLN A 25 -29.55 16.47 -18.50
CA GLN A 25 -30.89 15.87 -18.52
C GLN A 25 -30.80 14.40 -18.96
N ASN A 26 -31.19 13.52 -18.01
CA ASN A 26 -31.58 12.13 -18.20
C ASN A 26 -30.49 11.10 -18.46
N VAL A 27 -29.74 10.75 -17.44
CA VAL A 27 -29.38 9.34 -17.27
C VAL A 27 -30.61 8.67 -16.62
N PRO A 28 -31.34 7.79 -17.32
CA PRO A 28 -32.47 7.11 -16.72
C PRO A 28 -31.97 6.16 -15.63
N SER A 29 -32.27 6.42 -14.38
CA SER A 29 -32.13 5.46 -13.30
C SER A 29 -33.06 4.27 -13.61
N ILE A 30 -32.48 3.14 -13.95
CA ILE A 30 -33.25 1.94 -14.25
C ILE A 30 -33.91 1.47 -12.96
N SER A 31 -35.22 1.59 -12.85
CA SER A 31 -35.97 1.12 -11.70
C SER A 31 -35.93 -0.42 -11.60
N ARG A 32 -36.06 -0.96 -10.37
CA ARG A 32 -36.14 -2.40 -10.08
C ARG A 32 -37.09 -3.17 -11.04
N ARG A 33 -38.22 -2.56 -11.41
CA ARG A 33 -39.18 -3.12 -12.37
C ARG A 33 -38.64 -3.15 -13.80
N THR A 34 -37.80 -2.21 -14.17
CA THR A 34 -37.23 -2.13 -15.53
C THR A 34 -36.09 -3.15 -15.69
N ALA A 35 -35.25 -3.33 -14.67
CA ALA A 35 -34.21 -4.37 -14.68
C ALA A 35 -34.82 -5.79 -14.74
N LEU A 36 -35.90 -6.05 -14.02
CA LEU A 36 -36.62 -7.32 -14.08
C LEU A 36 -37.37 -7.54 -15.40
N LYS A 37 -37.84 -6.47 -16.06
CA LYS A 37 -38.45 -6.55 -17.40
C LYS A 37 -37.43 -6.70 -18.51
N VAL A 38 -36.22 -6.25 -18.33
CA VAL A 38 -35.09 -6.41 -19.29
C VAL A 38 -34.53 -7.82 -19.26
N LEU A 39 -34.65 -8.55 -18.15
CA LEU A 39 -34.35 -9.98 -18.04
C LEU A 39 -35.46 -10.89 -18.70
N GLY A 40 -36.59 -10.30 -19.03
CA GLY A 40 -37.72 -10.95 -19.69
C GLY A 40 -37.97 -10.42 -21.12
N VAL A 41 -37.40 -11.07 -22.07
CA VAL A 41 -37.79 -11.17 -23.51
C VAL A 41 -38.38 -9.90 -24.18
N GLY A 42 -37.64 -9.22 -25.05
CA GLY A 42 -38.18 -8.46 -26.17
C GLY A 42 -37.64 -7.08 -26.50
N ALA A 43 -36.96 -6.39 -25.57
CA ALA A 43 -36.35 -5.05 -25.82
C ALA A 43 -34.81 -5.07 -25.75
N VAL A 44 -34.24 -6.25 -25.88
CA VAL A 44 -32.85 -6.56 -25.50
C VAL A 44 -31.81 -5.92 -26.44
N GLY A 45 -32.12 -5.74 -27.72
CA GLY A 45 -31.11 -5.32 -28.70
C GLY A 45 -30.67 -3.86 -28.61
N SER A 46 -31.56 -2.92 -28.37
CA SER A 46 -31.23 -1.49 -28.37
C SER A 46 -30.63 -1.00 -27.03
N VAL A 47 -31.11 -1.54 -25.90
CA VAL A 47 -30.56 -1.23 -24.55
C VAL A 47 -29.19 -1.86 -24.36
N ILE A 48 -28.98 -3.07 -24.88
CA ILE A 48 -27.69 -3.77 -24.91
C ILE A 48 -26.66 -2.95 -25.70
N GLY A 49 -27.02 -2.49 -26.90
CA GLY A 49 -26.13 -1.68 -27.74
C GLY A 49 -25.70 -0.40 -27.05
N TYR A 50 -26.63 0.33 -26.45
CA TYR A 50 -26.33 1.61 -25.79
C TYR A 50 -25.50 1.43 -24.51
N SER A 51 -25.82 0.48 -23.64
CA SER A 51 -25.08 0.24 -22.41
C SER A 51 -23.67 -0.36 -22.62
N ARG A 52 -23.48 -1.10 -23.72
CA ARG A 52 -22.19 -1.71 -24.07
C ARG A 52 -21.19 -0.70 -24.65
N PHE A 53 -21.67 0.39 -25.26
CA PHE A 53 -20.83 1.40 -25.92
C PHE A 53 -20.67 2.70 -25.15
N SER A 54 -21.46 2.94 -24.09
CA SER A 54 -21.24 4.08 -23.20
C SER A 54 -20.00 3.86 -22.34
N LYS A 55 -18.98 4.70 -22.50
CA LYS A 55 -17.82 4.70 -21.63
C LYS A 55 -18.29 5.26 -20.26
N PRO A 56 -18.31 4.45 -19.19
CA PRO A 56 -18.59 4.99 -17.88
C PRO A 56 -17.51 5.99 -17.49
N GLN A 57 -17.94 7.06 -16.88
CA GLN A 57 -17.05 8.08 -16.33
C GLN A 57 -16.81 7.77 -14.84
N PRO A 58 -15.63 8.08 -14.30
CA PRO A 58 -15.41 7.98 -12.86
C PRO A 58 -16.46 8.84 -12.11
N THR A 59 -16.96 8.31 -11.02
CA THR A 59 -17.87 9.04 -10.14
C THR A 59 -17.09 10.13 -9.40
N VAL A 60 -17.54 11.36 -9.46
CA VAL A 60 -16.98 12.45 -8.66
C VAL A 60 -17.49 12.30 -7.23
N PHE A 61 -16.61 11.89 -6.33
CA PHE A 61 -16.94 11.74 -4.92
C PHE A 61 -16.98 13.09 -4.20
N GLN A 62 -16.00 13.97 -4.47
CA GLN A 62 -15.87 15.26 -3.84
C GLN A 62 -15.49 16.32 -4.87
N GLN A 63 -16.28 17.37 -4.97
CA GLN A 63 -15.99 18.54 -5.80
C GLN A 63 -16.68 19.77 -5.20
N ASP A 64 -15.92 20.84 -5.03
CA ASP A 64 -16.49 22.11 -4.59
C ASP A 64 -17.17 22.81 -5.76
N THR A 65 -18.43 23.20 -5.55
CA THR A 65 -19.24 23.99 -6.50
C THR A 65 -19.04 25.50 -6.31
N LEU A 66 -18.53 25.91 -5.14
CA LEU A 66 -18.25 27.31 -4.84
C LEU A 66 -16.90 27.72 -5.45
N ASP A 67 -16.80 29.00 -5.84
CA ASP A 67 -15.55 29.58 -6.30
C ASP A 67 -14.69 30.00 -5.10
N LEU A 68 -14.03 29.02 -4.50
CA LEU A 68 -13.13 29.22 -3.38
C LEU A 68 -11.70 29.48 -3.85
N PRO A 69 -10.90 30.24 -3.07
CA PRO A 69 -9.50 30.46 -3.39
C PRO A 69 -8.72 29.16 -3.44
N ARG A 70 -7.75 29.08 -4.35
CA ARG A 70 -6.90 27.88 -4.50
C ARG A 70 -5.66 27.90 -3.64
N HIS A 71 -5.18 29.09 -3.24
CA HIS A 71 -3.94 29.27 -2.50
C HIS A 71 -4.20 30.02 -1.20
N LEU A 72 -3.38 29.71 -0.21
CA LEU A 72 -3.39 30.43 1.06
C LEU A 72 -3.10 31.91 0.87
N SER A 73 -3.80 32.74 1.64
CA SER A 73 -3.54 34.19 1.76
C SER A 73 -2.46 34.49 2.81
N GLN A 74 -2.28 33.61 3.79
CA GLN A 74 -1.28 33.73 4.83
C GLN A 74 -0.53 32.40 4.98
N PRO A 75 0.79 32.42 5.31
CA PRO A 75 1.58 31.21 5.48
C PRO A 75 1.00 30.30 6.57
N LYS A 76 0.91 29.02 6.27
CA LYS A 76 0.56 27.95 7.21
C LYS A 76 1.56 26.80 7.06
N THR A 77 1.86 26.15 8.17
CA THR A 77 2.85 25.09 8.26
C THR A 77 2.19 23.73 8.42
N VAL A 78 2.72 22.72 7.75
CA VAL A 78 2.26 21.33 7.88
C VAL A 78 3.45 20.40 8.01
N VAL A 79 3.40 19.53 9.02
CA VAL A 79 4.33 18.41 9.17
C VAL A 79 3.62 17.13 8.75
N VAL A 80 4.20 16.43 7.76
CA VAL A 80 3.74 15.11 7.31
C VAL A 80 4.75 14.06 7.79
N VAL A 81 4.31 13.04 8.51
CA VAL A 81 5.15 11.95 9.01
C VAL A 81 4.90 10.69 8.21
N GLY A 82 5.91 10.23 7.49
CA GLY A 82 5.87 9.09 6.57
C GLY A 82 5.78 9.52 5.10
N ALA A 83 6.77 9.08 4.30
CA ALA A 83 6.88 9.37 2.88
C ALA A 83 6.49 8.18 1.98
N GLY A 84 5.50 7.38 2.42
CA GLY A 84 4.76 6.47 1.56
C GLY A 84 3.84 7.23 0.60
N LEU A 85 3.11 6.52 -0.26
CA LEU A 85 2.21 7.16 -1.26
C LEU A 85 1.21 8.13 -0.65
N ALA A 86 0.66 7.83 0.52
CA ALA A 86 -0.31 8.69 1.20
C ALA A 86 0.33 10.02 1.63
N GLY A 87 1.49 9.96 2.30
CA GLY A 87 2.20 11.17 2.74
C GLY A 87 2.72 12.00 1.58
N LEU A 88 3.25 11.35 0.54
CA LEU A 88 3.71 12.01 -0.68
C LEU A 88 2.55 12.74 -1.41
N ALA A 89 1.38 12.09 -1.53
CA ALA A 89 0.21 12.70 -2.16
C ALA A 89 -0.33 13.90 -1.36
N CYS A 90 -0.38 13.78 -0.03
CA CYS A 90 -0.77 14.87 0.86
C CYS A 90 0.20 16.05 0.77
N ALA A 91 1.50 15.79 0.89
CA ALA A 91 2.55 16.81 0.81
C ALA A 91 2.57 17.51 -0.57
N TYR A 92 2.39 16.74 -1.65
CA TYR A 92 2.29 17.29 -3.00
C TYR A 92 1.11 18.25 -3.14
N GLU A 93 -0.10 17.84 -2.73
CA GLU A 93 -1.28 18.69 -2.84
C GLU A 93 -1.16 19.96 -2.00
N LEU A 94 -0.72 19.85 -0.74
CA LEU A 94 -0.57 21.01 0.15
C LEU A 94 0.52 21.97 -0.32
N SER A 95 1.65 21.46 -0.83
CA SER A 95 2.69 22.32 -1.39
C SER A 95 2.21 23.14 -2.59
N GLN A 96 1.28 22.58 -3.40
CA GLN A 96 0.65 23.32 -4.51
C GLN A 96 -0.29 24.44 -4.04
N ARG A 97 -0.75 24.37 -2.79
CA ARG A 97 -1.73 25.32 -2.22
C ARG A 97 -1.06 26.42 -1.40
N GLY A 98 0.28 26.43 -1.34
CA GLY A 98 1.06 27.45 -0.64
C GLY A 98 1.32 27.16 0.82
N PHE A 99 1.10 25.92 1.28
CA PHE A 99 1.54 25.51 2.62
C PHE A 99 3.05 25.30 2.66
N SER A 100 3.66 25.67 3.78
CA SER A 100 5.03 25.30 4.11
C SER A 100 5.05 23.88 4.65
N VAL A 101 5.38 22.92 3.78
CA VAL A 101 5.33 21.49 4.08
C VAL A 101 6.69 20.98 4.50
N THR A 102 6.76 20.28 5.64
CA THR A 102 7.91 19.45 6.02
C THR A 102 7.49 17.99 6.07
N LEU A 103 8.08 17.16 5.23
CA LEU A 103 7.84 15.72 5.15
C LEU A 103 8.99 14.99 5.82
N LEU A 104 8.69 14.22 6.88
CA LEU A 104 9.64 13.42 7.64
C LEU A 104 9.52 11.94 7.26
N GLU A 105 10.65 11.31 6.92
CA GLU A 105 10.74 9.89 6.61
C GLU A 105 11.87 9.23 7.38
N LYS A 106 11.57 8.13 8.11
CA LYS A 106 12.57 7.38 8.88
C LYS A 106 13.61 6.65 8.02
N SER A 107 13.19 6.22 6.83
CA SER A 107 14.05 5.52 5.87
C SER A 107 14.92 6.49 5.07
N PRO A 108 16.11 6.09 4.58
CA PRO A 108 16.84 6.84 3.58
C PRO A 108 16.10 6.87 2.23
N GLN A 109 15.25 5.89 1.93
CA GLN A 109 14.44 5.82 0.71
C GLN A 109 13.02 6.33 0.97
N LEU A 110 12.49 7.10 0.01
CA LEU A 110 11.08 7.48 -0.04
C LEU A 110 10.26 6.38 -0.73
N GLY A 111 8.95 6.41 -0.52
CA GLY A 111 8.01 5.52 -1.19
C GLY A 111 7.35 4.49 -0.27
N GLY A 112 7.92 4.21 0.89
CA GLY A 112 7.39 3.20 1.81
C GLY A 112 7.28 1.84 1.13
N LYS A 113 6.07 1.29 1.00
CA LYS A 113 5.82 -0.03 0.37
C LYS A 113 6.14 -0.08 -1.14
N ILE A 114 6.36 1.05 -1.79
CA ILE A 114 6.82 1.14 -3.19
C ILE A 114 8.21 1.75 -3.31
N ALA A 115 8.99 1.73 -2.23
CA ALA A 115 10.38 2.16 -2.27
C ALA A 115 11.22 1.23 -3.15
N SER A 116 12.28 1.76 -3.72
CA SER A 116 13.30 1.00 -4.44
C SER A 116 14.69 1.38 -3.97
N TRP A 117 15.62 0.44 -4.10
CA TRP A 117 17.01 0.59 -3.65
C TRP A 117 17.97 -0.19 -4.58
N PRO A 118 19.23 0.28 -4.73
CA PRO A 118 20.21 -0.43 -5.53
C PRO A 118 20.71 -1.70 -4.83
N ILE A 119 20.94 -2.75 -5.62
CA ILE A 119 21.61 -3.98 -5.22
C ILE A 119 22.71 -4.31 -6.23
N GLN A 120 23.73 -5.06 -5.82
CA GLN A 120 24.79 -5.55 -6.67
C GLN A 120 24.54 -7.00 -7.08
N VAL A 121 24.59 -7.28 -8.38
CA VAL A 121 24.53 -8.64 -8.92
C VAL A 121 25.72 -8.82 -9.86
N GLY A 122 26.77 -9.47 -9.37
CA GLY A 122 28.06 -9.48 -10.05
C GLY A 122 28.65 -8.08 -10.17
N GLU A 123 28.94 -7.66 -11.40
CA GLU A 123 29.47 -6.32 -11.69
C GLU A 123 28.37 -5.27 -11.99
N GLU A 124 27.12 -5.71 -12.09
CA GLU A 124 25.98 -4.84 -12.47
C GLU A 124 25.21 -4.39 -11.22
N THR A 125 24.68 -3.16 -11.31
CA THR A 125 23.79 -2.61 -10.28
C THR A 125 22.35 -2.63 -10.76
N PHE A 126 21.45 -3.21 -10.00
CA PHE A 126 20.02 -3.24 -10.29
C PHE A 126 19.23 -2.51 -9.21
N MET A 127 18.09 -1.97 -9.58
CA MET A 127 17.12 -1.43 -8.62
C MET A 127 16.19 -2.56 -8.16
N MET A 128 16.22 -2.86 -6.87
CA MET A 128 15.30 -3.78 -6.20
C MET A 128 14.10 -3.01 -5.66
N GLU A 129 12.97 -3.67 -5.55
CA GLU A 129 11.70 -3.15 -5.04
C GLU A 129 11.02 -4.17 -4.12
N HIS A 130 9.93 -3.76 -3.48
CA HIS A 130 9.10 -4.64 -2.66
C HIS A 130 8.18 -5.58 -3.48
N GLY A 131 8.60 -5.95 -4.67
CA GLY A 131 7.85 -6.78 -5.58
C GLY A 131 7.08 -6.00 -6.65
N PHE A 132 6.59 -6.72 -7.63
CA PHE A 132 5.85 -6.13 -8.74
C PHE A 132 4.51 -5.54 -8.28
N HIS A 133 4.20 -4.34 -8.74
CA HIS A 133 2.94 -3.65 -8.47
C HIS A 133 2.18 -3.34 -9.76
N GLY A 134 0.91 -3.74 -9.80
CA GLY A 134 0.00 -3.42 -10.90
C GLY A 134 -0.71 -2.09 -10.72
N PHE A 135 -0.73 -1.26 -11.75
CA PHE A 135 -1.41 0.03 -11.79
C PHE A 135 -2.65 -0.07 -12.66
N PHE A 136 -3.81 -0.01 -12.04
CA PHE A 136 -5.08 -0.24 -12.72
C PHE A 136 -5.68 1.06 -13.29
N PRO A 137 -6.43 0.99 -14.41
CA PRO A 137 -7.10 2.15 -14.98
C PRO A 137 -8.04 2.86 -14.02
N GLN A 138 -8.73 2.13 -13.14
CA GLN A 138 -9.63 2.67 -12.11
C GLN A 138 -8.92 3.33 -10.93
N TYR A 139 -7.60 3.37 -10.89
CA TYR A 139 -6.85 4.19 -9.94
C TYR A 139 -6.95 5.66 -10.33
N TYR A 140 -8.16 6.22 -10.25
CA TYR A 140 -8.49 7.54 -10.83
C TYR A 140 -7.70 8.68 -10.19
N ASN A 141 -7.53 8.66 -8.86
CA ASN A 141 -6.80 9.70 -8.15
C ASN A 141 -5.29 9.60 -8.40
N LEU A 142 -4.74 8.40 -8.43
CA LEU A 142 -3.35 8.17 -8.82
C LEU A 142 -3.13 8.56 -10.29
N ASN A 143 -4.00 8.15 -11.19
CA ASN A 143 -3.91 8.50 -12.63
C ASN A 143 -4.05 10.02 -12.86
N SER A 144 -4.86 10.73 -12.06
CA SER A 144 -4.92 12.18 -12.07
C SER A 144 -3.56 12.80 -11.71
N LEU A 145 -2.91 12.27 -10.66
CA LEU A 145 -1.58 12.71 -10.24
C LEU A 145 -0.52 12.42 -11.31
N VAL A 146 -0.53 11.22 -11.89
CA VAL A 146 0.36 10.83 -13.02
C VAL A 146 0.20 11.78 -14.22
N LYS A 147 -1.04 12.17 -14.54
CA LYS A 147 -1.32 13.13 -15.61
C LYS A 147 -0.80 14.53 -15.29
N GLU A 148 -1.01 15.02 -14.06
CA GLU A 148 -0.51 16.34 -13.62
C GLU A 148 1.02 16.41 -13.64
N LEU A 149 1.70 15.36 -13.23
CA LEU A 149 3.16 15.24 -13.25
C LEU A 149 3.72 14.98 -14.65
N LYS A 150 2.85 14.67 -15.64
CA LYS A 150 3.24 14.35 -17.04
C LYS A 150 4.17 13.12 -17.14
N ILE A 151 3.95 12.11 -16.29
CA ILE A 151 4.78 10.90 -16.21
C ILE A 151 4.07 9.65 -16.74
N ARG A 152 3.07 9.81 -17.60
CA ARG A 152 2.31 8.67 -18.14
C ARG A 152 3.20 7.68 -18.90
N ASP A 153 4.25 8.17 -19.54
CA ASP A 153 5.19 7.36 -20.33
C ASP A 153 6.09 6.47 -19.47
N ASN A 154 6.13 6.69 -18.15
CA ASN A 154 6.81 5.81 -17.21
C ASN A 154 6.07 4.48 -16.98
N PHE A 155 4.84 4.33 -17.53
CA PHE A 155 4.01 3.15 -17.34
C PHE A 155 3.87 2.37 -18.65
N VAL A 156 3.92 1.04 -18.55
CA VAL A 156 3.77 0.10 -19.66
C VAL A 156 2.56 -0.79 -19.44
N SER A 157 1.71 -0.90 -20.47
CA SER A 157 0.51 -1.76 -20.39
C SER A 157 0.90 -3.23 -20.51
N LEU A 158 0.46 -4.04 -19.55
CA LEU A 158 0.50 -5.49 -19.64
C LEU A 158 -0.71 -5.95 -20.47
N LYS A 159 -0.45 -6.70 -21.57
CA LYS A 159 -1.48 -7.11 -22.52
C LYS A 159 -2.48 -8.11 -21.95
N SER A 160 -2.08 -8.86 -20.95
CA SER A 160 -2.89 -9.87 -20.28
C SER A 160 -2.35 -10.19 -18.89
N TYR A 161 -3.23 -10.76 -18.10
CA TYR A 161 -2.96 -11.31 -16.78
C TYR A 161 -3.55 -12.73 -16.73
N ALA A 162 -2.84 -13.67 -16.16
CA ALA A 162 -3.30 -15.05 -16.11
C ALA A 162 -3.38 -15.55 -14.66
N VAL A 163 -4.30 -16.51 -14.42
CA VAL A 163 -4.37 -17.33 -13.20
C VAL A 163 -4.16 -18.78 -13.61
N VAL A 164 -3.16 -19.45 -13.05
CA VAL A 164 -2.75 -20.81 -13.36
C VAL A 164 -2.78 -21.68 -12.11
N PHE A 165 -3.35 -22.86 -12.23
CA PHE A 165 -3.41 -23.87 -11.17
C PHE A 165 -2.32 -24.94 -11.34
N ARG A 166 -1.59 -25.25 -10.26
CA ARG A 166 -0.49 -26.21 -10.24
C ARG A 166 -0.86 -27.60 -10.76
N ASP A 167 -2.01 -28.12 -10.35
CA ASP A 167 -2.46 -29.49 -10.62
C ASP A 167 -3.23 -29.65 -11.92
N GLY A 168 -3.35 -28.58 -12.72
CA GLY A 168 -4.15 -28.60 -13.94
C GLY A 168 -5.65 -28.83 -13.71
N LYS A 169 -6.15 -28.68 -12.49
CA LYS A 169 -7.57 -28.78 -12.13
C LYS A 169 -8.44 -27.87 -12.99
N TYR A 170 -7.92 -26.70 -13.31
CA TYR A 170 -8.54 -25.72 -14.20
C TYR A 170 -7.61 -25.39 -15.36
N GLN A 171 -8.20 -25.00 -16.49
CA GLN A 171 -7.44 -24.37 -17.57
C GLN A 171 -7.00 -22.96 -17.14
N PRO A 172 -5.90 -22.42 -17.69
CA PRO A 172 -5.48 -21.05 -17.38
C PRO A 172 -6.59 -20.04 -17.66
N GLU A 173 -6.95 -19.25 -16.67
CA GLU A 173 -7.82 -18.08 -16.85
C GLU A 173 -6.99 -16.91 -17.33
N VAL A 174 -7.36 -16.30 -18.46
CA VAL A 174 -6.64 -15.19 -19.05
C VAL A 174 -7.54 -13.95 -19.08
N PHE A 175 -7.16 -12.96 -18.31
CA PHE A 175 -7.82 -11.66 -18.26
C PHE A 175 -7.17 -10.71 -19.26
N LYS A 176 -7.99 -10.11 -20.10
CA LYS A 176 -7.59 -9.09 -21.07
C LYS A 176 -8.25 -7.77 -20.74
N PRO A 177 -7.71 -6.64 -21.25
CA PRO A 177 -8.39 -5.36 -21.13
C PRO A 177 -9.84 -5.48 -21.62
N ASN A 178 -10.79 -5.09 -20.77
CA ASN A 178 -12.20 -5.02 -21.09
C ASN A 178 -12.67 -3.57 -20.92
N HIS A 179 -13.60 -3.13 -21.78
CA HIS A 179 -14.16 -1.79 -21.76
C HIS A 179 -15.68 -1.81 -21.56
N SER A 180 -16.23 -2.97 -21.23
CA SER A 180 -17.66 -3.14 -20.99
C SER A 180 -18.02 -2.80 -19.55
N ALA A 181 -19.04 -1.98 -19.36
CA ALA A 181 -19.57 -1.69 -18.02
C ALA A 181 -20.23 -2.93 -17.40
N PHE A 182 -20.28 -2.98 -16.06
CA PHE A 182 -21.08 -3.99 -15.38
C PHE A 182 -22.57 -3.87 -15.79
N PRO A 183 -23.31 -4.97 -16.02
CA PRO A 183 -22.89 -6.38 -15.81
C PRO A 183 -22.17 -7.04 -17.00
N TRP A 184 -21.97 -6.32 -18.10
CA TRP A 184 -21.42 -6.87 -19.33
C TRP A 184 -19.97 -7.33 -19.20
N ASN A 185 -19.16 -6.66 -18.37
CA ASN A 185 -17.80 -7.10 -18.05
C ASN A 185 -17.80 -8.52 -17.41
N VAL A 186 -18.77 -8.84 -16.56
CA VAL A 186 -18.91 -10.18 -15.95
C VAL A 186 -19.41 -11.20 -16.98
N VAL A 187 -20.34 -10.80 -17.86
CA VAL A 187 -20.81 -11.64 -18.96
C VAL A 187 -19.67 -11.94 -19.93
N ASP A 188 -18.91 -10.92 -20.31
CA ASP A 188 -17.75 -11.08 -21.20
C ASP A 188 -16.69 -12.00 -20.55
N LEU A 189 -16.45 -11.85 -19.25
CA LEU A 189 -15.57 -12.73 -18.48
C LEU A 189 -16.08 -14.19 -18.49
N ALA A 190 -17.36 -14.39 -18.24
CA ALA A 190 -17.96 -15.71 -18.24
C ALA A 190 -17.88 -16.40 -19.61
N ILE A 191 -18.12 -15.64 -20.69
CA ILE A 191 -18.01 -16.14 -22.07
C ILE A 191 -16.56 -16.46 -22.45
N ALA A 192 -15.61 -15.64 -21.97
CA ALA A 192 -14.19 -15.80 -22.26
C ALA A 192 -13.53 -16.91 -21.42
N SER A 193 -14.11 -17.26 -20.25
CA SER A 193 -13.54 -18.26 -19.35
C SER A 193 -13.64 -19.67 -19.94
N PRO A 194 -12.51 -20.39 -20.07
CA PRO A 194 -12.53 -21.80 -20.46
C PRO A 194 -13.13 -22.71 -19.36
N ASN A 195 -13.29 -22.17 -18.15
CA ASN A 195 -13.75 -22.90 -16.97
C ASN A 195 -15.18 -22.56 -16.55
N TRP A 196 -15.95 -21.82 -17.33
CA TRP A 196 -17.27 -21.33 -16.91
C TRP A 196 -18.22 -22.43 -16.41
N LEU A 197 -18.17 -23.62 -17.03
CA LEU A 197 -18.93 -24.82 -16.60
C LEU A 197 -18.40 -25.37 -15.24
N ARG A 198 -17.14 -25.13 -14.93
CA ARG A 198 -16.48 -25.60 -13.70
C ARG A 198 -16.58 -24.61 -12.55
N TRP A 199 -17.17 -23.44 -12.75
CA TRP A 199 -17.41 -22.49 -11.67
C TRP A 199 -18.28 -23.06 -10.55
N GLY A 200 -19.10 -24.07 -10.87
CA GLY A 200 -19.95 -24.74 -9.89
C GLY A 200 -21.21 -23.95 -9.54
N ILE A 201 -21.55 -22.92 -10.33
CA ILE A 201 -22.75 -22.10 -10.12
C ILE A 201 -23.99 -22.94 -10.42
N ASN A 202 -24.87 -23.04 -9.41
CA ASN A 202 -26.17 -23.70 -9.55
C ASN A 202 -27.27 -22.69 -9.20
N LEU A 203 -27.96 -22.21 -10.22
CA LEU A 203 -29.00 -21.18 -10.09
C LEU A 203 -30.26 -21.69 -9.33
N THR A 204 -30.37 -22.98 -9.06
CA THR A 204 -31.46 -23.53 -8.25
C THR A 204 -31.17 -23.45 -6.74
N LYS A 205 -29.91 -23.22 -6.36
CA LYS A 205 -29.49 -23.05 -4.96
C LYS A 205 -29.64 -21.62 -4.50
N LEU A 206 -30.43 -21.38 -3.47
CA LEU A 206 -30.68 -20.04 -2.90
C LEU A 206 -29.40 -19.37 -2.38
N GLN A 207 -28.45 -20.17 -1.85
CA GLN A 207 -27.16 -19.66 -1.35
C GLN A 207 -26.35 -18.99 -2.45
N HIS A 208 -26.35 -19.53 -3.67
CA HIS A 208 -25.63 -18.92 -4.78
C HIS A 208 -26.20 -17.55 -5.17
N TRP A 209 -27.54 -17.39 -5.09
CA TRP A 209 -28.18 -16.09 -5.31
C TRP A 209 -27.81 -15.06 -4.22
N LYS A 210 -27.62 -15.49 -2.97
CA LYS A 210 -27.16 -14.58 -1.90
C LYS A 210 -25.78 -14.02 -2.21
N VAL A 211 -24.84 -14.83 -2.70
CA VAL A 211 -23.50 -14.37 -3.12
C VAL A 211 -23.59 -13.27 -4.17
N PHE A 212 -24.35 -13.53 -5.26
CA PHE A 212 -24.52 -12.54 -6.32
C PHE A 212 -25.25 -11.27 -5.85
N ARG A 213 -26.17 -11.42 -4.92
CA ARG A 213 -26.88 -10.30 -4.31
C ARG A 213 -25.92 -9.40 -3.51
N GLU A 214 -25.06 -9.98 -2.66
CA GLU A 214 -24.11 -9.19 -1.86
C GLU A 214 -23.08 -8.49 -2.76
N ILE A 215 -22.58 -9.16 -3.79
CA ILE A 215 -21.66 -8.57 -4.78
C ILE A 215 -22.33 -7.43 -5.56
N GLY A 216 -23.53 -7.69 -6.12
CA GLY A 216 -24.24 -6.71 -6.96
C GLY A 216 -24.93 -5.59 -6.17
N GLY A 217 -25.13 -5.80 -4.88
CA GLY A 217 -25.79 -4.86 -3.95
C GLY A 217 -24.84 -4.15 -2.99
N PHE A 218 -23.55 -4.08 -3.32
CA PHE A 218 -22.55 -3.41 -2.47
C PHE A 218 -22.92 -1.93 -2.24
N GLN A 219 -22.86 -1.50 -0.99
CA GLN A 219 -23.08 -0.11 -0.55
C GLN A 219 -22.23 0.15 0.71
N ILE A 220 -21.78 1.39 0.88
CA ILE A 220 -21.11 1.87 2.09
C ILE A 220 -22.07 2.80 2.84
N PRO A 221 -22.33 2.56 4.16
CA PRO A 221 -21.73 1.55 5.05
C PRO A 221 -22.47 0.20 5.09
N GLU A 222 -23.63 0.04 4.49
CA GLU A 222 -24.63 -1.02 4.71
C GLU A 222 -24.04 -2.43 4.47
N SER A 223 -23.14 -2.59 3.49
CA SER A 223 -22.49 -3.89 3.25
C SER A 223 -21.53 -4.27 4.37
N PHE A 224 -20.86 -3.28 4.96
CA PHE A 224 -20.02 -3.52 6.13
C PHE A 224 -20.85 -3.86 7.37
N ASP A 225 -21.97 -3.15 7.60
CA ASP A 225 -22.87 -3.43 8.73
C ASP A 225 -23.39 -4.87 8.71
N ARG A 226 -23.59 -5.45 7.52
CA ARG A 226 -24.05 -6.83 7.36
C ARG A 226 -22.93 -7.87 7.37
N LEU A 227 -21.75 -7.55 6.84
CA LEU A 227 -20.76 -8.56 6.44
C LEU A 227 -19.43 -8.43 7.18
N ASP A 228 -19.14 -7.29 7.81
CA ASP A 228 -17.81 -7.05 8.41
C ASP A 228 -17.52 -7.96 9.61
N SER A 229 -18.55 -8.51 10.27
CA SER A 229 -18.38 -9.42 11.40
C SER A 229 -17.90 -10.83 11.04
N LEU A 230 -17.87 -11.18 9.74
CA LEU A 230 -17.50 -12.50 9.25
C LEU A 230 -16.15 -12.44 8.51
N SER A 231 -15.31 -13.48 8.71
CA SER A 231 -14.18 -13.69 7.81
C SER A 231 -14.64 -14.34 6.50
N VAL A 232 -13.83 -14.16 5.44
CA VAL A 232 -14.11 -14.80 4.14
C VAL A 232 -14.24 -16.32 4.29
N ALA A 233 -13.35 -16.96 5.06
CA ALA A 233 -13.42 -18.39 5.31
C ALA A 233 -14.72 -18.83 6.03
N GLN A 234 -15.23 -18.01 6.95
CA GLN A 234 -16.51 -18.27 7.62
C GLN A 234 -17.71 -18.06 6.70
N TRP A 235 -17.63 -17.09 5.78
CA TRP A 235 -18.71 -16.76 4.85
C TRP A 235 -18.85 -17.79 3.73
N ILE A 236 -17.71 -18.39 3.30
CA ILE A 236 -17.69 -19.46 2.30
C ILE A 236 -18.16 -20.76 2.94
N GLN A 237 -19.45 -21.02 2.83
CA GLN A 237 -20.08 -22.27 3.30
C GLN A 237 -19.70 -23.45 2.36
N PRO A 238 -19.85 -24.71 2.81
CA PRO A 238 -19.58 -25.89 1.97
C PRO A 238 -20.34 -25.91 0.62
N ASP A 239 -21.48 -25.22 0.55
CA ASP A 239 -22.28 -25.07 -0.67
C ASP A 239 -21.86 -23.92 -1.58
N PHE A 240 -20.78 -23.20 -1.27
CA PHE A 240 -20.26 -22.14 -2.13
C PHE A 240 -19.77 -22.73 -3.47
N PRO A 241 -19.95 -22.04 -4.62
CA PRO A 241 -19.45 -22.51 -5.90
C PRO A 241 -17.91 -22.64 -5.89
N GLN A 242 -17.40 -23.87 -5.76
CA GLN A 242 -15.99 -24.13 -5.53
C GLN A 242 -15.06 -23.56 -6.60
N GLY A 243 -15.44 -23.72 -7.88
CA GLY A 243 -14.63 -23.18 -8.97
C GLY A 243 -14.62 -21.65 -8.98
N LEU A 244 -15.72 -21.02 -8.59
CA LEU A 244 -15.77 -19.56 -8.45
C LEU A 244 -14.86 -19.09 -7.31
N TYR A 245 -14.85 -19.83 -6.20
CA TYR A 245 -13.93 -19.56 -5.09
C TYR A 245 -12.47 -19.72 -5.52
N ASP A 246 -12.11 -20.86 -6.08
CA ASP A 246 -10.75 -21.19 -6.46
C ASP A 246 -10.15 -20.21 -7.49
N LEU A 247 -10.93 -19.85 -8.49
CA LEU A 247 -10.45 -19.06 -9.64
C LEU A 247 -10.50 -17.54 -9.40
N TYR A 248 -11.41 -17.07 -8.55
CA TYR A 248 -11.65 -15.64 -8.40
C TYR A 248 -11.54 -15.18 -6.94
N PHE A 249 -12.24 -15.81 -6.00
CA PHE A 249 -12.29 -15.31 -4.62
C PHE A 249 -10.98 -15.48 -3.88
N LEU A 250 -10.37 -16.66 -3.95
CA LEU A 250 -9.12 -16.96 -3.25
C LEU A 250 -7.94 -16.13 -3.80
N PRO A 251 -7.66 -16.08 -5.13
CA PRO A 251 -6.57 -15.26 -5.65
C PRO A 251 -6.75 -13.77 -5.33
N PHE A 252 -7.98 -13.26 -5.39
CA PHE A 252 -8.25 -11.85 -5.11
C PHE A 252 -8.23 -11.53 -3.60
N ALA A 253 -8.71 -12.42 -2.74
CA ALA A 253 -8.54 -12.25 -1.30
C ALA A 253 -7.05 -12.16 -0.95
N LYS A 254 -6.23 -13.10 -1.44
CA LYS A 254 -4.78 -13.09 -1.24
C LYS A 254 -4.12 -11.84 -1.84
N SER A 255 -4.53 -11.38 -3.01
CA SER A 255 -3.99 -10.17 -3.63
C SER A 255 -4.34 -8.88 -2.87
N SER A 256 -5.35 -8.91 -1.97
CA SER A 256 -5.57 -7.85 -0.98
C SER A 256 -4.52 -7.82 0.13
N LEU A 257 -3.58 -8.79 0.11
CA LEU A 257 -2.54 -9.04 1.12
C LEU A 257 -3.11 -9.43 2.48
N ASN A 258 -4.32 -9.99 2.51
CA ASN A 258 -4.97 -10.51 3.70
C ASN A 258 -5.46 -11.95 3.45
N ALA A 259 -5.15 -12.86 4.36
CA ALA A 259 -5.56 -14.24 4.22
C ALA A 259 -7.09 -14.40 4.42
N PRO A 260 -7.76 -15.33 3.70
CA PRO A 260 -9.22 -15.50 3.79
C PRO A 260 -9.74 -15.81 5.19
N ASP A 261 -8.94 -16.40 6.07
CA ASP A 261 -9.29 -16.72 7.46
C ASP A 261 -9.35 -15.50 8.37
N VAL A 262 -8.67 -14.40 7.98
CA VAL A 262 -8.60 -13.14 8.74
C VAL A 262 -9.18 -11.94 8.00
N LEU A 263 -9.46 -12.03 6.71
CA LEU A 263 -10.05 -10.95 5.93
C LEU A 263 -11.55 -10.83 6.18
N SER A 264 -12.03 -9.63 6.52
CA SER A 264 -13.47 -9.33 6.60
C SER A 264 -14.15 -9.49 5.23
N VAL A 265 -15.37 -10.04 5.23
CA VAL A 265 -16.19 -10.14 4.01
C VAL A 265 -16.58 -8.75 3.49
N GLY A 266 -16.82 -7.79 4.37
CA GLY A 266 -17.10 -6.40 3.98
C GLY A 266 -15.96 -5.81 3.14
N GLU A 267 -14.71 -6.00 3.56
CA GLU A 267 -13.53 -5.54 2.81
C GLU A 267 -13.36 -6.32 1.50
N LEU A 268 -13.58 -7.63 1.49
CA LEU A 268 -13.53 -8.41 0.25
C LEU A 268 -14.58 -7.92 -0.74
N MET A 269 -15.81 -7.64 -0.31
CA MET A 269 -16.88 -7.11 -1.18
C MET A 269 -16.53 -5.73 -1.72
N GLN A 270 -15.94 -4.84 -0.90
CA GLN A 270 -15.42 -3.57 -1.36
C GLN A 270 -14.34 -3.75 -2.42
N PHE A 271 -13.41 -4.69 -2.21
CA PHE A 271 -12.34 -5.01 -3.13
C PHE A 271 -12.90 -5.53 -4.47
N PHE A 272 -13.86 -6.47 -4.44
CA PHE A 272 -14.54 -6.95 -5.64
C PHE A 272 -15.31 -5.83 -6.35
N HIS A 273 -16.04 -5.00 -5.60
CA HIS A 273 -16.76 -3.88 -6.18
C HIS A 273 -15.82 -2.92 -6.89
N PHE A 274 -14.70 -2.57 -6.25
CA PHE A 274 -13.70 -1.67 -6.81
C PHE A 274 -13.05 -2.23 -8.08
N TYR A 275 -12.69 -3.52 -8.10
CA TYR A 275 -11.95 -4.09 -9.23
C TYR A 275 -12.82 -4.66 -10.34
N PHE A 276 -14.05 -5.08 -10.08
CA PHE A 276 -14.87 -5.79 -11.06
C PHE A 276 -16.22 -5.16 -11.33
N PHE A 277 -16.93 -4.68 -10.30
CA PHE A 277 -18.34 -4.39 -10.43
C PHE A 277 -18.67 -2.91 -10.50
N GLY A 278 -17.81 -2.07 -9.96
CA GLY A 278 -17.99 -0.62 -9.91
C GLY A 278 -17.34 0.13 -11.08
N ASN A 279 -16.60 -0.56 -11.94
CA ASN A 279 -15.85 0.07 -13.04
C ASN A 279 -15.94 -0.73 -14.36
N PRO A 280 -15.72 -0.07 -15.51
CA PRO A 280 -15.74 -0.72 -16.83
C PRO A 280 -14.37 -1.21 -17.29
N GLU A 281 -13.28 -0.78 -16.63
CA GLU A 281 -11.93 -0.95 -17.17
C GLU A 281 -11.42 -2.38 -17.00
N GLY A 282 -12.10 -3.19 -16.19
CA GLY A 282 -11.75 -4.59 -15.98
C GLY A 282 -10.41 -4.77 -15.26
N LEU A 283 -9.77 -5.92 -15.47
CA LEU A 283 -8.54 -6.34 -14.80
C LEU A 283 -7.26 -6.03 -15.57
N ALA A 284 -7.31 -5.22 -16.62
CA ALA A 284 -6.10 -4.77 -17.28
C ALA A 284 -5.32 -3.83 -16.36
N PHE A 285 -4.01 -4.00 -16.27
CA PHE A 285 -3.16 -3.13 -15.48
C PHE A 285 -1.84 -2.83 -16.19
N ASN A 286 -1.18 -1.79 -15.72
CA ASN A 286 0.13 -1.35 -16.18
C ASN A 286 1.20 -1.76 -15.17
N GLY A 287 2.40 -2.03 -15.65
CA GLY A 287 3.61 -2.01 -14.84
C GLY A 287 4.36 -0.70 -15.01
N THR A 288 5.51 -0.57 -14.38
CA THR A 288 6.44 0.55 -14.59
C THR A 288 7.57 0.16 -15.54
N ARG A 289 8.06 1.11 -16.35
CA ARG A 289 9.21 0.90 -17.26
C ARG A 289 10.51 0.73 -16.50
N GLN A 290 10.69 1.54 -15.46
CA GLN A 290 11.79 1.44 -14.50
C GLN A 290 11.20 1.04 -13.13
N ASP A 291 12.03 0.98 -12.12
CA ASP A 291 11.54 0.76 -10.75
C ASP A 291 10.54 1.84 -10.32
N MET A 292 9.71 1.53 -9.32
CA MET A 292 8.66 2.44 -8.84
C MET A 292 9.23 3.72 -8.20
N GLY A 293 10.40 3.63 -7.56
CA GLY A 293 11.10 4.78 -7.01
C GLY A 293 11.39 5.80 -8.10
N THR A 294 11.99 5.37 -9.21
CA THR A 294 12.29 6.21 -10.36
C THR A 294 11.03 6.64 -11.12
N SER A 295 10.10 5.73 -11.35
CA SER A 295 8.93 5.97 -12.19
C SER A 295 7.87 6.86 -11.56
N LEU A 296 7.68 6.81 -10.23
CA LEU A 296 6.59 7.50 -9.54
C LEU A 296 7.08 8.36 -8.36
N VAL A 297 7.93 7.80 -7.47
CA VAL A 297 8.30 8.48 -6.22
C VAL A 297 9.16 9.72 -6.49
N GLN A 298 10.18 9.61 -7.33
CA GLN A 298 11.08 10.70 -7.65
C GLN A 298 10.38 11.90 -8.32
N PRO A 299 9.48 11.72 -9.30
CA PRO A 299 8.69 12.82 -9.85
C PRO A 299 7.86 13.57 -8.80
N ILE A 300 7.22 12.85 -7.86
CA ILE A 300 6.46 13.48 -6.78
C ILE A 300 7.39 14.27 -5.85
N ARG A 301 8.52 13.66 -5.45
CA ARG A 301 9.56 14.32 -4.63
C ARG A 301 10.03 15.62 -5.26
N GLN A 302 10.38 15.57 -6.56
CA GLN A 302 10.84 16.75 -7.30
C GLN A 302 9.77 17.85 -7.34
N ALA A 303 8.52 17.46 -7.56
CA ALA A 303 7.40 18.39 -7.59
C ALA A 303 7.13 19.07 -6.23
N ILE A 304 7.29 18.36 -5.13
CA ILE A 304 7.22 18.91 -3.75
C ILE A 304 8.37 19.91 -3.55
N GLY A 305 9.60 19.52 -3.86
CA GLY A 305 10.79 20.37 -3.70
C GLY A 305 10.74 21.66 -4.52
N GLN A 306 10.28 21.58 -5.79
CA GLN A 306 10.09 22.76 -6.67
C GLN A 306 9.11 23.78 -6.12
N ARG A 307 8.23 23.38 -5.21
CA ARG A 307 7.25 24.24 -4.52
C ARG A 307 7.69 24.65 -3.11
N GLY A 308 8.94 24.41 -2.75
CA GLY A 308 9.52 24.78 -1.46
C GLY A 308 9.22 23.81 -0.32
N GLY A 309 8.63 22.64 -0.61
CA GLY A 309 8.44 21.60 0.41
C GLY A 309 9.78 20.99 0.83
N LYS A 310 10.01 20.89 2.15
CA LYS A 310 11.19 20.26 2.74
C LYS A 310 10.94 18.77 2.95
N ILE A 311 11.84 17.92 2.47
CA ILE A 311 11.81 16.48 2.69
C ILE A 311 13.04 16.09 3.49
N VAL A 312 12.85 15.48 4.66
CA VAL A 312 13.90 15.05 5.56
C VAL A 312 13.83 13.53 5.68
N THR A 313 14.81 12.87 5.09
CA THR A 313 14.98 11.41 5.22
C THR A 313 15.81 11.06 6.45
N GLU A 314 15.80 9.79 6.85
CA GLU A 314 16.47 9.30 8.07
C GLU A 314 16.00 10.04 9.33
N ALA A 315 14.79 10.59 9.27
CA ALA A 315 14.19 11.41 10.33
C ALA A 315 13.19 10.56 11.13
N THR A 316 13.62 10.09 12.28
CA THR A 316 12.76 9.31 13.18
C THR A 316 12.13 10.25 14.22
N VAL A 317 10.79 10.29 14.25
CA VAL A 317 10.06 11.01 15.30
C VAL A 317 10.34 10.34 16.63
N SER A 318 10.89 11.12 17.57
CA SER A 318 11.30 10.63 18.90
C SER A 318 10.31 10.98 19.99
N ARG A 319 9.57 12.09 19.84
CA ARG A 319 8.62 12.58 20.82
C ARG A 319 7.52 13.40 20.15
N ILE A 320 6.29 13.29 20.67
CA ILE A 320 5.14 14.11 20.29
C ILE A 320 4.60 14.74 21.57
N HIS A 321 4.58 16.05 21.64
CA HIS A 321 4.03 16.77 22.79
C HIS A 321 2.57 17.13 22.51
N CYS A 322 1.66 16.48 23.23
CA CYS A 322 0.22 16.71 23.17
C CYS A 322 -0.21 17.65 24.29
N GLN A 323 -1.01 18.65 23.95
CA GLN A 323 -1.54 19.61 24.92
C GLN A 323 -3.00 19.87 24.59
N HIS A 324 -3.88 19.53 25.54
CA HIS A 324 -5.32 19.54 25.28
C HIS A 324 -5.65 18.67 24.05
N ASP A 325 -6.57 19.08 23.22
CA ASP A 325 -6.98 18.35 22.00
C ASP A 325 -6.14 18.73 20.77
N GLN A 326 -4.83 18.97 20.93
CA GLN A 326 -3.93 19.29 19.81
C GLN A 326 -2.50 18.82 20.05
N ILE A 327 -1.76 18.64 18.97
CA ILE A 327 -0.29 18.46 19.01
C ILE A 327 0.35 19.84 19.09
N ALA A 328 1.09 20.08 20.17
CA ALA A 328 1.82 21.33 20.38
C ALA A 328 3.15 21.34 19.62
N SER A 329 3.87 20.22 19.61
CA SER A 329 5.13 20.08 18.89
C SER A 329 5.47 18.61 18.64
N LEU A 330 6.40 18.38 17.71
CA LEU A 330 6.96 17.09 17.38
C LEU A 330 8.48 17.21 17.36
N SER A 331 9.17 16.29 18.03
CA SER A 331 10.63 16.19 17.97
C SER A 331 11.03 14.99 17.11
N TYR A 332 12.04 15.15 16.28
CA TYR A 332 12.59 14.07 15.47
C TYR A 332 14.11 14.07 15.52
N GLN A 333 14.70 12.91 15.29
CA GLN A 333 16.14 12.71 15.21
C GLN A 333 16.50 12.39 13.78
N GLN A 334 17.50 13.04 13.22
CA GLN A 334 18.01 12.75 11.88
C GLN A 334 19.31 11.93 12.00
N GLY A 335 19.35 10.79 11.30
CA GLY A 335 20.52 9.90 11.28
C GLY A 335 21.70 10.54 10.57
N SER A 336 22.85 10.47 11.21
CA SER A 336 24.22 10.89 10.89
C SER A 336 24.81 11.99 11.79
N VAL A 337 24.25 12.28 12.95
CA VAL A 337 24.93 13.15 13.92
C VAL A 337 25.87 12.28 14.76
N GLN A 338 27.17 12.57 14.68
CA GLN A 338 28.18 11.98 15.56
C GLN A 338 27.80 12.24 17.01
N ASN A 339 27.73 11.19 17.83
CA ASN A 339 27.42 11.28 19.25
C ASN A 339 28.68 11.17 20.09
N ASP A 340 29.29 12.31 20.38
CA ASP A 340 30.36 12.42 21.38
C ASP A 340 29.82 12.47 22.83
N VAL A 341 28.48 12.43 22.99
CA VAL A 341 27.85 12.50 24.33
C VAL A 341 27.52 11.09 24.81
N PRO A 342 28.09 10.68 25.97
CA PRO A 342 27.79 9.38 26.57
C PRO A 342 26.32 9.26 27.00
N PHE A 343 25.69 8.10 26.73
CA PHE A 343 24.33 7.78 27.18
C PHE A 343 24.26 6.39 27.83
N TRP A 344 23.35 6.23 28.78
CA TRP A 344 23.16 4.98 29.49
C TRP A 344 22.10 4.10 28.84
N VAL A 345 22.41 2.80 28.72
CA VAL A 345 21.48 1.76 28.25
C VAL A 345 21.37 0.68 29.32
N GLN A 346 20.16 0.17 29.51
CA GLN A 346 19.89 -0.85 30.51
C GLN A 346 20.03 -2.24 29.94
N ARG A 347 20.52 -3.19 30.74
CA ARG A 347 20.57 -4.60 30.34
C ARG A 347 19.15 -5.10 30.11
N SER A 348 18.88 -5.56 28.91
CA SER A 348 17.62 -6.18 28.56
C SER A 348 17.61 -7.62 29.09
N VAL A 349 17.00 -7.82 30.26
CA VAL A 349 16.64 -9.16 30.71
C VAL A 349 15.39 -9.54 29.94
N GLY A 350 15.47 -10.50 29.03
CA GLY A 350 14.45 -10.87 28.06
C GLY A 350 13.05 -11.03 28.67
N ASN A 351 12.21 -10.01 28.50
CA ASN A 351 10.79 -10.00 28.80
C ASN A 351 9.96 -9.46 27.64
N SER A 352 10.37 -9.73 26.42
CA SER A 352 9.43 -9.72 25.29
C SER A 352 9.51 -11.08 24.59
N GLU A 353 8.49 -11.88 24.82
CA GLU A 353 8.38 -13.27 24.34
C GLU A 353 8.27 -13.43 22.83
N SER A 354 8.60 -12.45 22.02
CA SER A 354 8.34 -12.56 20.59
C SER A 354 9.54 -12.55 19.63
N GLU A 355 10.78 -12.17 20.00
CA GLU A 355 11.80 -12.13 18.94
C GLU A 355 13.27 -12.42 19.33
N VAL A 356 13.62 -12.58 20.62
CA VAL A 356 15.04 -12.84 21.03
C VAL A 356 15.29 -14.27 21.47
N ALA A 357 14.30 -15.15 21.39
CA ALA A 357 14.32 -16.49 21.99
C ALA A 357 15.16 -17.54 21.25
N ALA A 358 15.87 -17.22 20.18
CA ALA A 358 16.56 -18.25 19.38
C ALA A 358 18.07 -18.39 19.60
N THR A 359 18.72 -17.51 20.37
CA THR A 359 20.17 -17.65 20.66
C THR A 359 20.48 -17.28 22.10
N GLN A 360 20.13 -18.18 23.01
CA GLN A 360 20.66 -18.14 24.37
C GLN A 360 22.17 -18.45 24.34
N GLY A 361 23.00 -17.47 24.78
CA GLY A 361 24.27 -17.82 25.37
C GLY A 361 25.52 -17.08 24.94
N MET A 362 25.52 -16.09 24.03
CA MET A 362 26.79 -15.49 23.58
C MET A 362 26.88 -13.96 23.59
N LEU A 363 25.79 -13.22 23.66
CA LEU A 363 25.83 -11.75 23.65
C LEU A 363 25.02 -11.15 24.82
N ASP A 364 25.59 -10.12 25.45
CA ASP A 364 24.82 -9.26 26.37
C ASP A 364 24.04 -8.22 25.57
N TYR A 365 22.75 -8.15 25.79
CA TYR A 365 21.87 -7.19 25.14
C TYR A 365 21.51 -6.04 26.08
N TYR A 366 21.43 -4.84 25.52
CA TYR A 366 21.08 -3.62 26.22
C TYR A 366 20.01 -2.86 25.44
N GLY A 367 19.11 -2.16 26.13
CA GLY A 367 18.04 -1.41 25.51
C GLY A 367 17.97 0.04 25.96
N ALA A 368 17.58 0.94 25.06
CA ALA A 368 17.20 2.33 25.33
C ALA A 368 15.99 2.67 24.44
N GLY A 369 14.80 2.69 25.04
CA GLY A 369 13.56 2.79 24.25
C GLY A 369 13.41 1.62 23.29
N ASP A 370 13.22 1.91 22.01
CA ASP A 370 13.09 0.88 20.94
C ASP A 370 14.45 0.43 20.37
N ALA A 371 15.55 1.06 20.80
CA ALA A 371 16.90 0.71 20.35
C ALA A 371 17.46 -0.45 21.15
N VAL A 372 17.95 -1.49 20.46
CA VAL A 372 18.63 -2.64 21.06
C VAL A 372 20.09 -2.62 20.64
N PHE A 373 20.99 -2.94 21.59
CA PHE A 373 22.41 -2.99 21.38
C PHE A 373 22.93 -4.36 21.83
N ALA A 374 23.86 -4.94 21.09
CA ALA A 374 24.57 -6.16 21.46
C ALA A 374 26.01 -5.80 21.82
N ALA A 375 26.47 -6.19 23.01
CA ALA A 375 27.87 -6.05 23.36
C ALA A 375 28.71 -7.07 22.60
N VAL A 376 29.83 -6.64 22.03
CA VAL A 376 30.77 -7.52 21.31
C VAL A 376 31.58 -8.29 22.34
N PRO A 377 31.57 -9.65 22.31
CA PRO A 377 32.29 -10.46 23.29
C PRO A 377 33.80 -10.15 23.32
N GLY A 378 34.34 -9.95 24.54
CA GLY A 378 35.77 -9.71 24.72
C GLY A 378 36.26 -8.32 24.31
N SER A 379 35.36 -7.38 24.02
CA SER A 379 35.69 -5.99 23.70
C SER A 379 34.85 -5.01 24.53
N ASP A 380 35.28 -3.76 24.54
CA ASP A 380 34.50 -2.64 25.09
C ASP A 380 33.69 -1.95 23.98
N GLU A 381 33.09 -2.73 23.08
CA GLU A 381 32.25 -2.24 22.01
C GLU A 381 30.85 -2.84 22.07
N ALA A 382 29.90 -2.11 21.54
CA ALA A 382 28.53 -2.57 21.31
C ALA A 382 28.07 -2.21 19.88
N ILE A 383 27.20 -3.02 19.31
CA ILE A 383 26.63 -2.83 17.97
C ILE A 383 25.15 -2.52 18.15
N SER A 384 24.66 -1.45 17.52
CA SER A 384 23.23 -1.22 17.42
C SER A 384 22.59 -2.29 16.53
N LEU A 385 21.53 -2.91 17.00
CA LEU A 385 20.76 -3.89 16.23
C LEU A 385 19.68 -3.25 15.36
N THR A 386 19.76 -1.96 15.11
CA THR A 386 18.86 -1.25 14.20
C THR A 386 19.38 -1.34 12.77
N CYS A 387 18.64 -2.05 11.92
CA CYS A 387 18.98 -2.22 10.50
C CYS A 387 19.09 -0.87 9.79
N THR A 388 20.19 -0.66 9.09
CA THR A 388 20.48 0.60 8.39
C THR A 388 19.72 0.76 7.07
N HIS A 389 18.89 -0.23 6.67
CA HIS A 389 17.99 -0.12 5.53
C HIS A 389 16.71 0.63 5.92
N GLN A 390 15.89 0.07 6.85
CA GLN A 390 14.59 0.64 7.24
C GLN A 390 14.32 0.59 8.75
N GLY A 391 15.34 0.46 9.58
CA GLY A 391 15.21 0.56 11.03
C GLY A 391 14.62 -0.66 11.74
N CYS A 392 14.47 -1.81 11.06
CA CYS A 392 14.03 -3.05 11.72
C CYS A 392 15.12 -3.56 12.67
N THR A 393 14.73 -4.26 13.74
CA THR A 393 15.71 -4.91 14.62
C THR A 393 16.32 -6.12 13.92
N VAL A 394 17.65 -6.16 13.79
CA VAL A 394 18.37 -7.30 13.23
C VAL A 394 18.52 -8.40 14.29
N GLN A 395 18.56 -9.65 13.84
CA GLN A 395 18.67 -10.82 14.69
C GLN A 395 20.07 -11.44 14.57
N HIS A 396 20.68 -11.78 15.71
CA HIS A 396 21.94 -12.53 15.75
C HIS A 396 21.68 -13.97 15.34
N GLN A 397 22.52 -14.49 14.43
CA GLN A 397 22.43 -15.85 13.91
C GLN A 397 23.44 -16.77 14.60
N ALA A 398 23.21 -18.07 14.53
CA ALA A 398 24.12 -19.07 15.13
C ALA A 398 25.54 -19.06 14.53
N ASP A 399 25.73 -18.55 13.33
CA ASP A 399 27.01 -18.39 12.65
C ASP A 399 27.73 -17.06 13.01
N GLY A 400 27.20 -16.30 13.97
CA GLY A 400 27.76 -15.05 14.45
C GLY A 400 27.38 -13.81 13.63
N LYS A 401 26.61 -13.97 12.55
CA LYS A 401 26.17 -12.84 11.72
C LYS A 401 24.89 -12.20 12.25
N PHE A 402 24.58 -11.00 11.74
CA PHE A 402 23.33 -10.33 12.03
C PHE A 402 22.46 -10.28 10.75
N LEU A 403 21.22 -10.75 10.85
CA LEU A 403 20.28 -10.80 9.75
C LEU A 403 19.06 -9.91 10.05
N CYS A 404 18.72 -9.03 9.13
CA CYS A 404 17.47 -8.26 9.21
C CYS A 404 16.28 -9.13 8.75
N PRO A 405 15.31 -9.44 9.63
CA PRO A 405 14.18 -10.29 9.27
C PRO A 405 13.19 -9.63 8.31
N CYS A 406 13.26 -8.31 8.13
CA CYS A 406 12.34 -7.58 7.27
C CYS A 406 12.73 -7.68 5.79
N HIS A 407 14.00 -7.42 5.45
CA HIS A 407 14.40 -7.27 4.06
C HIS A 407 15.70 -8.04 3.71
N GLY A 408 16.13 -8.94 4.58
CA GLY A 408 17.28 -9.80 4.31
C GLY A 408 18.65 -9.11 4.38
N ALA A 409 18.75 -7.88 4.87
CA ALA A 409 20.04 -7.25 5.07
C ALA A 409 20.91 -8.11 6.00
N LEU A 410 22.08 -8.51 5.55
CA LEU A 410 23.01 -9.40 6.25
C LEU A 410 24.28 -8.64 6.61
N TYR A 411 24.71 -8.81 7.84
CA TYR A 411 25.92 -8.18 8.39
C TYR A 411 26.82 -9.23 9.03
N ASP A 412 28.12 -9.00 9.02
CA ASP A 412 29.08 -9.85 9.75
C ASP A 412 29.00 -9.64 11.28
N ALA A 413 29.82 -10.37 12.01
CA ALA A 413 29.89 -10.26 13.48
C ALA A 413 30.33 -8.88 13.97
N GLU A 414 30.98 -8.08 13.14
CA GLU A 414 31.39 -6.70 13.42
C GLU A 414 30.36 -5.67 12.93
N GLY A 415 29.21 -6.11 12.41
CA GLY A 415 28.14 -5.25 11.90
C GLY A 415 28.40 -4.65 10.52
N ARG A 416 29.37 -5.17 9.74
CA ARG A 416 29.63 -4.74 8.36
C ARG A 416 28.65 -5.40 7.41
N VAL A 417 28.17 -4.65 6.44
CA VAL A 417 27.25 -5.18 5.41
C VAL A 417 27.94 -6.28 4.60
N LEU A 418 27.29 -7.44 4.52
CA LEU A 418 27.69 -8.54 3.66
C LEU A 418 26.78 -8.68 2.44
N ALA A 419 25.46 -8.46 2.60
CA ALA A 419 24.49 -8.63 1.52
C ALA A 419 23.15 -7.93 1.86
N GLY A 420 22.28 -7.81 0.87
CA GLY A 420 20.93 -7.28 1.00
C GLY A 420 20.86 -5.77 0.84
N PRO A 421 19.69 -5.15 1.16
CA PRO A 421 19.42 -3.78 0.78
C PRO A 421 20.09 -2.71 1.66
N ALA A 422 20.74 -3.08 2.75
CA ALA A 422 21.50 -2.15 3.59
C ALA A 422 22.80 -1.71 2.88
N GLN A 423 23.02 -0.39 2.86
CA GLN A 423 24.21 0.20 2.24
C GLN A 423 25.25 0.70 3.26
N ARG A 424 24.94 0.60 4.55
CA ARG A 424 25.78 1.06 5.64
C ARG A 424 25.86 -0.02 6.70
N ASN A 425 27.04 -0.07 7.36
CA ASN A 425 27.27 -0.97 8.47
C ASN A 425 26.34 -0.62 9.65
N LEU A 426 26.12 -1.59 10.54
CA LEU A 426 25.43 -1.34 11.81
C LEU A 426 26.25 -0.35 12.66
N PRO A 427 25.59 0.62 13.33
CA PRO A 427 26.29 1.58 14.17
C PRO A 427 27.02 0.90 15.32
N ARG A 428 28.27 1.31 15.58
CA ARG A 428 29.12 0.82 16.66
C ARG A 428 29.32 1.89 17.74
N PHE A 429 29.47 1.43 18.97
CA PHE A 429 29.60 2.24 20.17
C PHE A 429 30.75 1.73 21.03
N GLN A 430 31.46 2.66 21.69
CA GLN A 430 32.39 2.35 22.75
C GLN A 430 31.64 2.24 24.08
N ILE A 431 31.85 1.15 24.82
CA ILE A 431 31.37 1.04 26.19
C ILE A 431 32.39 1.75 27.08
N THR A 432 32.03 2.90 27.67
CA THR A 432 32.92 3.71 28.47
C THR A 432 32.82 3.41 29.97
N GLN A 433 31.65 2.94 30.41
CA GLN A 433 31.43 2.52 31.80
C GLN A 433 30.48 1.33 31.83
N ARG A 434 30.70 0.43 32.80
CA ARG A 434 29.81 -0.74 33.08
C ARG A 434 29.36 -0.62 34.55
N GLN A 435 28.05 -0.80 34.75
CA GLN A 435 27.43 -0.94 36.08
C GLN A 435 26.55 -2.21 35.99
N ASP A 436 26.16 -2.77 37.15
CA ASP A 436 25.53 -4.13 37.23
C ASP A 436 24.43 -4.41 36.19
N GLN A 437 23.59 -3.44 35.87
CA GLN A 437 22.44 -3.60 34.95
C GLN A 437 22.44 -2.59 33.79
N GLN A 438 23.52 -1.81 33.63
CA GLN A 438 23.57 -0.81 32.57
C GLN A 438 25.02 -0.56 32.12
N VAL A 439 25.13 -0.11 30.87
CA VAL A 439 26.40 0.33 30.29
C VAL A 439 26.25 1.73 29.73
N GLN A 440 27.32 2.51 29.78
CA GLN A 440 27.39 3.79 29.12
C GLN A 440 28.02 3.64 27.74
N LEU A 441 27.32 4.09 26.73
CA LEU A 441 27.74 4.01 25.34
C LEU A 441 28.13 5.39 24.80
N VAL A 442 29.19 5.43 24.00
CA VAL A 442 29.63 6.61 23.23
C VAL A 442 29.81 6.19 21.80
N GLY A 443 29.34 6.96 20.82
CA GLY A 443 29.51 6.66 19.40
C GLY A 443 30.98 6.65 18.97
N VAL A 444 31.31 5.70 18.11
CA VAL A 444 32.64 5.65 17.48
C VAL A 444 32.66 6.60 16.28
N PRO A 445 33.64 7.50 16.11
CA PRO A 445 33.73 8.39 14.96
C PRO A 445 33.65 7.64 13.63
N GLY A 446 32.74 8.09 12.75
CA GLY A 446 32.48 7.46 11.43
C GLY A 446 31.33 6.45 11.39
N ILE A 447 30.72 6.12 12.54
CA ILE A 447 29.57 5.22 12.66
C ILE A 447 28.56 5.88 13.61
N ALA A 448 27.68 6.70 13.09
CA ALA A 448 26.85 7.57 13.91
C ALA A 448 25.65 6.86 14.57
N PRO A 449 25.48 7.02 15.90
CA PRO A 449 24.23 6.73 16.59
C PRO A 449 23.23 7.90 16.50
N LEU A 450 21.96 7.58 16.69
CA LEU A 450 20.88 8.57 16.83
C LEU A 450 21.05 9.37 18.13
N GLN A 451 21.13 10.70 18.04
CA GLN A 451 21.22 11.59 19.22
C GLN A 451 19.86 11.80 19.91
N PRO A 452 19.82 11.94 21.24
CA PRO A 452 18.62 12.38 21.97
C PRO A 452 18.24 13.86 21.76
N SER A 453 19.13 14.69 21.22
CA SER A 453 18.84 16.10 20.90
C SER A 453 18.20 16.20 19.52
N GLY A 454 16.91 15.87 19.43
CA GLY A 454 16.14 16.01 18.19
C GLY A 454 15.79 17.46 17.88
N GLU A 455 15.68 17.80 16.59
CA GLU A 455 15.01 19.03 16.17
C GLU A 455 13.54 18.99 16.60
N THR A 456 13.08 20.07 17.26
CA THR A 456 11.66 20.23 17.61
C THR A 456 11.01 21.14 16.59
N ILE A 457 9.90 20.68 16.01
CA ILE A 457 9.14 21.41 15.01
C ILE A 457 7.72 21.65 15.52
N GLN A 458 7.23 22.87 15.35
CA GLN A 458 5.86 23.27 15.58
C GLN A 458 5.20 23.53 14.23
N ALA A 459 3.93 23.14 14.08
CA ALA A 459 3.16 23.34 12.86
C ALA A 459 1.70 23.61 13.18
N ASP A 460 1.01 24.26 12.22
CA ASP A 460 -0.43 24.45 12.30
C ASP A 460 -1.18 23.10 12.16
N TYR A 461 -0.63 22.17 11.37
CA TYR A 461 -1.21 20.83 11.13
C TYR A 461 -0.15 19.74 11.13
N TYR A 462 -0.56 18.56 11.59
CA TYR A 462 0.24 17.33 11.56
C TYR A 462 -0.54 16.25 10.81
N VAL A 463 0.13 15.57 9.89
CA VAL A 463 -0.44 14.45 9.14
C VAL A 463 0.37 13.19 9.44
N PHE A 464 -0.26 12.19 10.06
CA PHE A 464 0.38 10.90 10.26
C PHE A 464 0.02 9.97 9.11
N ALA A 465 1.02 9.72 8.25
CA ALA A 465 0.91 8.96 7.01
C ALA A 465 1.83 7.72 6.99
N THR A 466 2.14 7.18 8.16
CA THR A 466 2.95 5.97 8.33
C THR A 466 2.09 4.71 8.13
N ASP A 467 2.73 3.54 8.13
CA ASP A 467 2.06 2.24 8.23
C ASP A 467 1.44 2.01 9.62
N VAL A 468 0.75 0.90 9.82
CA VAL A 468 0.10 0.57 11.10
C VAL A 468 1.08 0.50 12.25
N PRO A 469 2.21 -0.24 12.19
CA PRO A 469 3.21 -0.23 13.26
C PRO A 469 3.75 1.16 13.53
N GLY A 470 3.97 1.95 12.47
CA GLY A 470 4.49 3.31 12.57
C GLY A 470 3.54 4.24 13.32
N VAL A 471 2.24 4.26 13.00
CA VAL A 471 1.27 5.12 13.71
C VAL A 471 1.09 4.68 15.16
N GLN A 472 1.11 3.36 15.45
CA GLN A 472 1.07 2.84 16.80
C GLN A 472 2.29 3.27 17.63
N GLN A 473 3.49 3.27 17.01
CA GLN A 473 4.70 3.78 17.66
C GLN A 473 4.66 5.29 17.91
N LEU A 474 4.10 6.08 16.97
CA LEU A 474 3.93 7.51 17.16
C LEU A 474 3.07 7.80 18.39
N PHE A 475 1.96 7.08 18.57
CA PHE A 475 1.09 7.25 19.73
C PHE A 475 1.78 6.83 21.06
N LYS A 476 2.63 5.80 21.05
CA LYS A 476 3.45 5.44 22.22
C LYS A 476 4.48 6.51 22.61
N ARG A 477 4.82 7.42 21.69
CA ARG A 477 5.75 8.55 21.90
C ARG A 477 5.05 9.85 22.22
N CYS A 478 3.73 9.84 22.35
CA CYS A 478 2.97 10.99 22.80
C CYS A 478 3.18 11.23 24.29
N GLU A 479 3.52 12.45 24.65
CA GLU A 479 3.63 12.93 26.02
C GLU A 479 2.53 13.98 26.27
N GLY A 480 1.92 13.95 27.43
CA GLY A 480 0.79 14.79 27.79
C GLY A 480 -0.56 14.08 27.60
N GLU A 481 -1.63 14.85 27.58
CA GLU A 481 -2.99 14.31 27.42
C GLU A 481 -3.26 14.00 25.96
N VAL A 482 -3.47 12.72 25.65
CA VAL A 482 -3.87 12.24 24.33
C VAL A 482 -5.34 11.86 24.39
N ASN A 483 -6.10 12.20 23.33
CA ASN A 483 -7.50 11.80 23.23
C ASN A 483 -7.65 10.28 23.30
N PRO A 484 -8.32 9.71 24.34
CA PRO A 484 -8.36 8.27 24.56
C PRO A 484 -9.10 7.49 23.46
N GLN A 485 -10.05 8.14 22.79
CA GLN A 485 -10.79 7.52 21.68
C GLN A 485 -9.86 7.31 20.47
N VAL A 486 -9.11 8.34 20.09
CA VAL A 486 -8.16 8.26 18.98
C VAL A 486 -7.05 7.25 19.29
N GLN A 487 -6.52 7.26 20.52
CA GLN A 487 -5.53 6.28 20.96
C GLN A 487 -6.08 4.85 20.84
N THR A 488 -7.28 4.59 21.35
CA THR A 488 -7.93 3.26 21.28
C THR A 488 -8.14 2.82 19.83
N GLN A 489 -8.54 3.72 18.92
CA GLN A 489 -8.68 3.39 17.50
C GLN A 489 -7.35 2.98 16.88
N VAL A 490 -6.27 3.68 17.18
CA VAL A 490 -4.92 3.38 16.67
C VAL A 490 -4.41 2.05 17.24
N GLU A 491 -4.60 1.78 18.54
CA GLU A 491 -4.18 0.54 19.19
C GLU A 491 -4.88 -0.70 18.61
N LYS A 492 -6.12 -0.55 18.15
CA LYS A 492 -6.91 -1.63 17.54
C LYS A 492 -6.58 -1.91 16.08
N LEU A 493 -5.79 -1.07 15.44
CA LEU A 493 -5.30 -1.36 14.09
C LEU A 493 -4.46 -2.63 14.10
N SER A 494 -4.56 -3.42 13.05
CA SER A 494 -3.82 -4.68 12.90
C SER A 494 -3.02 -4.70 11.60
N VAL A 495 -2.02 -5.55 11.58
CA VAL A 495 -1.26 -5.88 10.37
C VAL A 495 -1.74 -7.22 9.81
N ALA A 496 -1.60 -7.38 8.51
CA ALA A 496 -1.82 -8.65 7.83
C ALA A 496 -0.67 -9.64 8.08
N ASP A 497 -0.89 -10.90 7.72
CA ASP A 497 0.19 -11.89 7.65
C ASP A 497 1.30 -11.39 6.71
N PRO A 498 2.56 -11.85 6.89
CA PRO A 498 3.69 -11.39 6.10
C PRO A 498 3.53 -11.59 4.60
N PHE A 499 4.15 -10.70 3.84
CA PHE A 499 4.32 -10.77 2.41
C PHE A 499 5.80 -10.95 2.08
N ALA A 500 6.12 -11.94 1.24
CA ALA A 500 7.49 -12.19 0.82
C ALA A 500 7.64 -12.17 -0.70
N VAL A 501 8.80 -11.72 -1.15
CA VAL A 501 9.21 -11.69 -2.54
C VAL A 501 10.59 -12.31 -2.66
N ALA A 502 10.75 -13.26 -3.57
CA ALA A 502 12.05 -13.82 -3.93
C ALA A 502 12.32 -13.55 -5.42
N ARG A 503 13.40 -12.81 -5.71
CA ARG A 503 13.85 -12.51 -7.08
C ARG A 503 15.12 -13.27 -7.39
N PHE A 504 15.15 -13.89 -8.57
CA PHE A 504 16.21 -14.79 -9.03
C PHE A 504 16.75 -14.32 -10.36
N TRP A 505 18.09 -14.39 -10.53
CA TRP A 505 18.80 -14.10 -11.78
C TRP A 505 19.45 -15.40 -12.29
N PHE A 506 19.24 -15.71 -13.57
CA PHE A 506 19.78 -16.89 -14.22
C PHE A 506 20.60 -16.52 -15.47
N ASP A 507 21.55 -17.39 -15.84
CA ASP A 507 22.44 -17.24 -17.00
C ASP A 507 21.75 -17.44 -18.35
N ARG A 508 20.48 -17.86 -18.38
CA ARG A 508 19.70 -18.09 -19.61
C ARG A 508 18.22 -17.80 -19.44
N ASP A 509 17.53 -17.56 -20.55
CA ASP A 509 16.07 -17.43 -20.62
C ASP A 509 15.38 -18.81 -20.77
N PHE A 510 14.06 -18.81 -20.76
CA PHE A 510 13.21 -19.99 -20.84
C PHE A 510 11.91 -19.69 -21.58
N ASP A 511 11.27 -20.73 -22.09
CA ASP A 511 9.94 -20.63 -22.71
C ASP A 511 8.86 -20.44 -21.64
N TRP A 512 7.97 -19.48 -21.90
CA TRP A 512 6.86 -19.15 -21.01
C TRP A 512 5.59 -18.86 -21.82
N GLU A 513 4.58 -19.70 -21.65
CA GLU A 513 3.34 -19.66 -22.46
C GLU A 513 2.26 -18.72 -21.87
N HIS A 514 2.47 -18.23 -20.64
CA HIS A 514 1.52 -17.39 -19.93
C HIS A 514 1.91 -15.90 -19.97
N SER A 515 1.14 -15.08 -19.28
CA SER A 515 1.41 -13.65 -19.15
C SER A 515 2.71 -13.39 -18.38
N ASN A 516 3.39 -12.28 -18.66
CA ASN A 516 4.63 -11.89 -17.95
C ASN A 516 4.42 -11.65 -16.44
N PHE A 517 3.18 -11.38 -16.03
CA PHE A 517 2.70 -11.49 -14.67
C PHE A 517 1.60 -12.54 -14.62
N THR A 518 1.75 -13.56 -13.79
CA THR A 518 0.79 -14.68 -13.68
C THR A 518 0.56 -15.00 -12.20
N SER A 519 -0.70 -15.00 -11.77
CA SER A 519 -1.09 -15.56 -10.48
C SER A 519 -1.01 -17.08 -10.52
N LEU A 520 -0.57 -17.65 -9.43
CA LEU A 520 -0.41 -19.09 -9.26
C LEU A 520 -1.28 -19.57 -8.09
N SER A 521 -1.85 -20.75 -8.21
CA SER A 521 -2.64 -21.36 -7.14
C SER A 521 -2.27 -22.83 -6.97
N GLY A 522 -2.40 -23.34 -5.73
CA GLY A 522 -2.10 -24.72 -5.40
C GLY A 522 -0.66 -24.99 -4.99
N TYR A 523 0.18 -23.98 -4.90
CA TYR A 523 1.53 -24.04 -4.32
C TYR A 523 1.47 -23.82 -2.81
N GLN A 524 2.49 -24.27 -2.09
CA GLN A 524 2.56 -24.11 -0.64
C GLN A 524 2.79 -22.64 -0.26
N LEU A 525 3.65 -21.96 -1.02
CA LEU A 525 4.12 -20.60 -0.73
C LEU A 525 3.80 -19.62 -1.86
N THR A 526 4.10 -20.00 -3.10
CA THR A 526 4.08 -19.08 -4.26
C THR A 526 2.66 -18.78 -4.75
N ASP A 527 2.31 -17.51 -4.80
CA ASP A 527 1.01 -16.99 -5.28
C ASP A 527 1.09 -16.28 -6.63
N SER A 528 2.28 -15.87 -7.07
CA SER A 528 2.48 -15.29 -8.41
C SER A 528 3.93 -15.36 -8.88
N ILE A 529 4.10 -15.24 -10.20
CA ILE A 529 5.38 -15.14 -10.89
C ILE A 529 5.40 -13.90 -11.78
N THR A 530 6.52 -13.18 -11.77
CA THR A 530 6.77 -12.01 -12.61
C THR A 530 8.07 -12.17 -13.38
N LEU A 531 8.03 -11.92 -14.69
CA LEU A 531 9.18 -11.99 -15.56
C LEU A 531 9.74 -10.57 -15.81
N TYR A 532 10.63 -10.11 -14.93
CA TYR A 532 11.15 -8.75 -14.97
C TYR A 532 11.94 -8.44 -16.23
N HIS A 533 12.70 -9.41 -16.75
CA HIS A 533 13.46 -9.30 -18.01
C HIS A 533 12.57 -9.13 -19.26
N ARG A 534 11.23 -9.14 -19.09
CA ARG A 534 10.23 -8.88 -20.15
C ARG A 534 9.34 -7.67 -19.86
N ILE A 535 9.59 -6.94 -18.76
CA ILE A 535 8.73 -5.84 -18.31
C ILE A 535 9.52 -4.55 -18.08
N GLN A 536 10.62 -4.57 -17.29
CA GLN A 536 11.35 -3.37 -16.90
C GLN A 536 12.64 -3.19 -17.71
N GLU A 537 12.89 -1.97 -18.14
CA GLU A 537 13.97 -1.60 -19.07
C GLU A 537 15.35 -2.06 -18.62
N GLN A 538 15.69 -1.91 -17.33
CA GLN A 538 17.00 -2.34 -16.82
C GLN A 538 17.24 -3.85 -17.00
N PHE A 539 16.19 -4.66 -16.79
CA PHE A 539 16.28 -6.11 -16.90
C PHE A 539 16.14 -6.59 -18.35
N ILE A 540 15.39 -5.86 -19.19
CA ILE A 540 15.33 -6.10 -20.64
C ILE A 540 16.70 -5.87 -21.26
N ALA A 541 17.35 -4.74 -20.96
CA ALA A 541 18.69 -4.43 -21.47
C ALA A 541 19.74 -5.44 -21.00
N TRP A 542 19.66 -5.91 -19.76
CA TRP A 542 20.54 -6.94 -19.24
C TRP A 542 20.29 -8.31 -19.94
N HIS A 543 19.04 -8.68 -20.15
CA HIS A 543 18.66 -9.86 -20.91
C HIS A 543 19.21 -9.83 -22.36
N GLU A 544 19.02 -8.70 -23.06
CA GLU A 544 19.54 -8.52 -24.42
C GLU A 544 21.08 -8.64 -24.50
N LYS A 545 21.78 -8.23 -23.45
CA LYS A 545 23.24 -8.31 -23.36
C LYS A 545 23.73 -9.71 -23.04
N THR A 546 23.02 -10.47 -22.19
CA THR A 546 23.54 -11.69 -21.56
C THR A 546 22.80 -12.95 -21.95
N GLY A 547 21.57 -12.84 -22.47
CA GLY A 547 20.65 -13.96 -22.67
C GLY A 547 20.04 -14.51 -21.35
N GLY A 548 20.32 -13.86 -20.22
CA GLY A 548 19.85 -14.27 -18.91
C GLY A 548 18.39 -13.92 -18.64
N SER A 549 17.83 -14.42 -17.55
CA SER A 549 16.46 -14.12 -17.11
C SER A 549 16.40 -13.65 -15.66
N VAL A 550 15.40 -12.80 -15.37
CA VAL A 550 15.11 -12.32 -14.02
C VAL A 550 13.65 -12.64 -13.69
N VAL A 551 13.48 -13.49 -12.69
CA VAL A 551 12.18 -14.04 -12.29
C VAL A 551 11.92 -13.70 -10.83
N GLU A 552 10.70 -13.25 -10.54
CA GLU A 552 10.29 -12.94 -9.18
C GLU A 552 9.07 -13.76 -8.80
N LEU A 553 9.11 -14.35 -7.61
CA LEU A 553 7.99 -15.05 -6.99
C LEU A 553 7.47 -14.27 -5.79
N HIS A 554 6.15 -14.26 -5.61
CA HIS A 554 5.49 -13.61 -4.48
C HIS A 554 4.75 -14.63 -3.62
N ALA A 555 4.79 -14.43 -2.31
CA ALA A 555 3.93 -15.12 -1.33
C ALA A 555 3.07 -14.07 -0.62
N TYR A 556 1.78 -14.10 -0.85
CA TYR A 556 0.81 -13.19 -0.25
C TYR A 556 0.31 -13.78 1.07
N CYS A 557 0.41 -13.01 2.16
CA CYS A 557 -0.10 -13.40 3.48
C CYS A 557 0.26 -14.86 3.86
N TYR A 558 1.55 -15.22 3.73
CA TYR A 558 2.01 -16.56 4.08
C TYR A 558 2.04 -16.76 5.61
N LYS A 559 1.86 -18.00 6.06
CA LYS A 559 1.89 -18.34 7.48
C LYS A 559 3.33 -18.52 7.97
N GLU A 560 3.89 -17.49 8.57
CA GLU A 560 5.31 -17.44 9.01
C GLU A 560 5.72 -18.64 9.88
N LYS A 561 4.81 -19.10 10.74
CA LYS A 561 5.06 -20.26 11.61
C LYS A 561 5.38 -21.58 10.86
N GLN A 562 5.07 -21.65 9.56
CA GLN A 562 5.41 -22.80 8.71
C GLN A 562 6.86 -22.78 8.24
N PHE A 563 7.56 -21.67 8.42
CA PHE A 563 8.93 -21.48 7.96
C PHE A 563 9.83 -21.12 9.14
N PRO A 564 10.77 -21.99 9.56
CA PRO A 564 11.57 -21.80 10.76
C PRO A 564 12.53 -20.60 10.65
N ASN A 565 12.92 -20.21 9.43
CA ASN A 565 13.80 -19.08 9.16
C ASN A 565 13.68 -18.62 7.70
N GLN A 566 14.31 -17.51 7.36
CA GLN A 566 14.31 -16.95 6.00
C GLN A 566 14.96 -17.87 4.97
N GLN A 567 15.96 -18.66 5.35
CA GLN A 567 16.59 -19.63 4.44
C GLN A 567 15.60 -20.73 4.03
N ALA A 568 14.77 -21.22 4.95
CA ALA A 568 13.72 -22.19 4.64
C ALA A 568 12.67 -21.59 3.69
N LEU A 569 12.30 -20.32 3.91
CA LEU A 569 11.38 -19.58 3.03
C LEU A 569 11.96 -19.47 1.61
N LEU A 570 13.21 -19.03 1.49
CA LEU A 570 13.91 -18.86 0.21
C LEU A 570 14.09 -20.19 -0.51
N THR A 571 14.43 -21.26 0.22
CA THR A 571 14.56 -22.61 -0.32
C THR A 571 13.24 -23.14 -0.88
N THR A 572 12.12 -22.84 -0.20
CA THR A 572 10.79 -23.24 -0.69
C THR A 572 10.43 -22.49 -1.98
N PHE A 573 10.70 -21.19 -2.06
CA PHE A 573 10.53 -20.42 -3.30
C PHE A 573 11.36 -21.02 -4.45
N GLU A 574 12.62 -21.36 -4.20
CA GLU A 574 13.49 -21.95 -5.21
C GLU A 574 12.98 -23.32 -5.69
N GLN A 575 12.53 -24.16 -4.77
CA GLN A 575 11.93 -25.46 -5.11
C GLN A 575 10.69 -25.31 -5.97
N GLU A 576 9.79 -24.41 -5.57
CA GLU A 576 8.56 -24.12 -6.34
C GLU A 576 8.85 -23.46 -7.68
N LEU A 577 9.88 -22.58 -7.76
CA LEU A 577 10.33 -22.03 -9.05
C LEU A 577 10.73 -23.13 -10.04
N TYR A 578 11.47 -24.14 -9.58
CA TYR A 578 11.87 -25.28 -10.42
C TYR A 578 10.71 -26.24 -10.75
N GLU A 579 9.62 -26.20 -10.03
CA GLU A 579 8.37 -26.87 -10.45
C GLU A 579 7.59 -26.06 -11.50
N ILE A 580 7.53 -24.74 -11.31
CA ILE A 580 6.83 -23.80 -12.20
C ILE A 580 7.57 -23.72 -13.56
N VAL A 581 8.89 -23.65 -13.54
CA VAL A 581 9.77 -23.54 -14.72
C VAL A 581 10.86 -24.61 -14.65
N PRO A 582 10.55 -25.87 -15.05
CA PRO A 582 11.49 -26.98 -14.91
C PRO A 582 12.82 -26.83 -15.67
N SER A 583 12.83 -26.06 -16.77
CA SER A 583 14.02 -25.80 -17.57
C SER A 583 15.09 -25.00 -16.81
N LEU A 584 14.71 -24.20 -15.79
CA LEU A 584 15.66 -23.47 -14.94
C LEU A 584 16.52 -24.37 -14.05
N LYS A 585 16.17 -25.65 -13.88
CA LYS A 585 17.06 -26.64 -13.22
C LYS A 585 18.39 -26.83 -13.95
N GLN A 586 18.43 -26.51 -15.24
CA GLN A 586 19.63 -26.61 -16.09
C GLN A 586 20.36 -25.27 -16.27
N ALA A 587 19.80 -24.21 -15.71
CA ALA A 587 20.38 -22.87 -15.70
C ALA A 587 21.27 -22.67 -14.48
N THR A 588 22.28 -21.80 -14.61
CA THR A 588 23.08 -21.36 -13.47
C THR A 588 22.36 -20.19 -12.79
N MET A 589 22.03 -20.34 -11.51
CA MET A 589 21.55 -19.23 -10.70
C MET A 589 22.71 -18.30 -10.38
N LEU A 590 22.62 -17.06 -10.87
CA LEU A 590 23.66 -16.04 -10.70
C LEU A 590 23.49 -15.28 -9.38
N HIS A 591 22.24 -15.01 -8.99
CA HIS A 591 21.91 -14.27 -7.78
C HIS A 591 20.48 -14.55 -7.33
N ARG A 592 20.21 -14.30 -6.05
CA ARG A 592 18.86 -14.31 -5.47
C ARG A 592 18.73 -13.31 -4.34
N GLU A 593 17.60 -12.61 -4.31
CA GLU A 593 17.23 -11.67 -3.26
C GLU A 593 15.90 -12.05 -2.62
N LEU A 594 15.80 -11.87 -1.30
CA LEU A 594 14.58 -12.08 -0.55
C LEU A 594 14.17 -10.76 0.14
N VAL A 595 12.95 -10.34 -0.08
CA VAL A 595 12.32 -9.22 0.64
C VAL A 595 11.14 -9.77 1.41
N ASN A 596 11.05 -9.46 2.70
CA ASN A 596 9.98 -9.92 3.58
C ASN A 596 9.38 -8.73 4.33
N GLN A 597 8.09 -8.48 4.16
CA GLN A 597 7.38 -7.35 4.76
C GLN A 597 6.30 -7.82 5.74
N LYS A 598 6.22 -7.15 6.90
CA LYS A 598 5.29 -7.48 7.98
C LYS A 598 4.43 -6.28 8.38
N ASN A 599 4.26 -5.31 7.48
CA ASN A 599 3.64 -4.02 7.80
C ASN A 599 2.44 -3.67 6.91
N PHE A 600 1.89 -4.64 6.19
CA PHE A 600 0.65 -4.44 5.44
C PHE A 600 -0.54 -4.32 6.39
N SER A 601 -1.50 -3.46 6.02
CA SER A 601 -2.70 -3.24 6.83
C SER A 601 -3.59 -4.47 6.87
N GLY A 602 -3.96 -4.90 8.07
CA GLY A 602 -4.90 -5.98 8.30
C GLY A 602 -6.33 -5.44 8.34
N TYR A 603 -7.25 -6.23 7.80
CA TYR A 603 -8.68 -5.91 7.77
C TYR A 603 -9.51 -7.05 8.36
N PRO A 604 -9.31 -7.37 9.66
CA PRO A 604 -10.02 -8.47 10.30
C PRO A 604 -11.53 -8.17 10.50
N PRO A 605 -12.35 -9.19 10.72
CA PRO A 605 -13.75 -9.02 11.05
C PRO A 605 -13.99 -8.02 12.19
N GLY A 606 -14.96 -7.12 11.99
CA GLY A 606 -15.32 -6.07 12.95
C GLY A 606 -14.40 -4.85 12.95
N SER A 607 -13.36 -4.83 12.12
CA SER A 607 -12.40 -3.71 12.09
C SER A 607 -12.96 -2.43 11.46
N TYR A 608 -13.92 -2.53 10.55
CA TYR A 608 -14.43 -1.36 9.83
C TYR A 608 -15.05 -0.30 10.75
N ALA A 609 -15.87 -0.71 11.72
CA ALA A 609 -16.51 0.21 12.66
C ALA A 609 -15.50 0.95 13.56
N GLN A 610 -14.36 0.31 13.85
CA GLN A 610 -13.35 0.82 14.79
C GLN A 610 -12.20 1.55 14.10
N ARG A 611 -12.09 1.44 12.77
CA ARG A 611 -11.03 2.05 11.98
C ARG A 611 -11.17 3.57 11.97
N PRO A 612 -10.09 4.32 12.27
CA PRO A 612 -10.17 5.77 12.28
C PRO A 612 -10.40 6.33 10.87
N GLU A 613 -11.10 7.44 10.81
CA GLU A 613 -11.24 8.25 9.60
C GLU A 613 -10.02 9.15 9.40
N THR A 614 -9.96 9.86 8.28
CA THR A 614 -8.91 10.85 8.00
C THR A 614 -8.94 11.99 9.01
N SER A 615 -10.11 12.48 9.38
CA SER A 615 -10.29 13.47 10.45
C SER A 615 -10.21 12.78 11.82
N THR A 616 -9.60 13.44 12.80
CA THR A 616 -9.52 12.98 14.17
C THR A 616 -10.15 14.00 15.12
N ASP A 617 -10.42 13.58 16.36
CA ASP A 617 -10.84 14.46 17.45
C ASP A 617 -9.68 15.29 18.02
N ILE A 618 -8.46 15.10 17.56
CA ILE A 618 -7.31 15.98 17.83
C ILE A 618 -7.29 17.05 16.75
N SER A 619 -7.55 18.31 17.14
CA SER A 619 -7.95 19.40 16.24
C SER A 619 -6.99 19.66 15.07
N ASN A 620 -5.70 19.45 15.24
CA ASN A 620 -4.68 19.68 14.21
C ASN A 620 -4.00 18.40 13.71
N LEU A 621 -4.51 17.21 14.08
CA LEU A 621 -4.02 15.92 13.61
C LEU A 621 -4.94 15.34 12.55
N ILE A 622 -4.36 14.89 11.44
CA ILE A 622 -5.03 14.24 10.33
C ILE A 622 -4.35 12.91 10.04
N PHE A 623 -5.12 11.88 9.74
CA PHE A 623 -4.60 10.56 9.34
C PHE A 623 -4.65 10.35 7.84
N ALA A 624 -3.61 9.67 7.32
CA ALA A 624 -3.55 9.18 5.95
C ALA A 624 -2.86 7.81 5.92
N GLY A 625 -3.24 6.97 4.98
CA GLY A 625 -2.69 5.62 4.83
C GLY A 625 -3.76 4.65 4.35
N ASP A 626 -3.34 3.46 3.93
CA ASP A 626 -4.24 2.41 3.48
C ASP A 626 -5.10 1.81 4.62
N TRP A 627 -4.73 2.05 5.87
CA TRP A 627 -5.45 1.64 7.07
C TRP A 627 -6.60 2.58 7.48
N VAL A 628 -6.70 3.77 6.88
CA VAL A 628 -7.77 4.73 7.18
C VAL A 628 -9.10 4.24 6.61
N LYS A 629 -10.21 4.49 7.33
CA LYS A 629 -11.56 4.25 6.86
C LYS A 629 -11.90 5.19 5.71
N MET A 630 -12.10 4.63 4.52
CA MET A 630 -12.39 5.42 3.33
C MET A 630 -13.90 5.55 3.11
N PRO A 631 -14.38 6.74 2.71
CA PRO A 631 -15.80 6.99 2.47
C PRO A 631 -16.29 6.50 1.08
N PHE A 632 -15.42 5.91 0.28
CA PHE A 632 -15.72 5.38 -1.05
C PHE A 632 -14.85 4.14 -1.36
N PRO A 633 -15.29 3.27 -2.30
CA PRO A 633 -14.56 2.08 -2.65
C PRO A 633 -13.19 2.41 -3.26
N CYS A 634 -12.15 1.84 -2.71
CA CYS A 634 -10.78 1.92 -3.23
C CYS A 634 -9.93 0.77 -2.65
N GLY A 635 -8.84 0.44 -3.33
CA GLY A 635 -7.96 -0.64 -2.90
C GLY A 635 -6.48 -0.30 -3.07
N LEU A 636 -5.63 -0.92 -2.27
CA LEU A 636 -4.17 -0.91 -2.38
C LEU A 636 -3.59 0.50 -2.56
N MET A 637 -2.79 0.72 -3.63
CA MET A 637 -2.13 2.02 -3.90
C MET A 637 -3.13 3.16 -4.12
N GLU A 638 -4.28 2.91 -4.75
CA GLU A 638 -5.32 3.93 -4.90
C GLU A 638 -5.89 4.35 -3.54
N ARG A 639 -6.04 3.40 -2.59
CA ARG A 639 -6.47 3.72 -1.23
C ARG A 639 -5.46 4.61 -0.52
N ALA A 640 -4.16 4.30 -0.65
CA ALA A 640 -3.10 5.12 -0.07
C ALA A 640 -3.09 6.55 -0.64
N ILE A 641 -3.08 6.70 -1.96
CA ILE A 641 -3.12 8.00 -2.65
C ILE A 641 -4.38 8.78 -2.27
N SER A 642 -5.55 8.13 -2.37
CA SER A 642 -6.84 8.77 -2.08
C SER A 642 -6.94 9.25 -0.64
N SER A 643 -6.43 8.47 0.32
CA SER A 643 -6.39 8.87 1.73
C SER A 643 -5.50 10.09 1.96
N GLY A 644 -4.34 10.16 1.29
CA GLY A 644 -3.45 11.30 1.35
C GLY A 644 -4.06 12.57 0.76
N LEU A 645 -4.73 12.46 -0.38
CA LEU A 645 -5.46 13.58 -1.00
C LEU A 645 -6.68 13.99 -0.17
N LEU A 646 -7.37 13.04 0.45
CA LEU A 646 -8.47 13.32 1.37
C LEU A 646 -7.97 14.05 2.63
N ALA A 647 -6.80 13.66 3.16
CA ALA A 647 -6.14 14.34 4.26
C ALA A 647 -5.80 15.80 3.91
N ALA A 648 -5.24 16.02 2.72
CA ALA A 648 -5.02 17.38 2.22
C ALA A 648 -6.34 18.17 2.12
N ASN A 649 -7.41 17.56 1.59
CA ASN A 649 -8.71 18.17 1.47
C ASN A 649 -9.33 18.57 2.83
N GLN A 650 -9.09 17.80 3.90
CA GLN A 650 -9.51 18.17 5.25
C GLN A 650 -8.85 19.49 5.71
N ILE A 651 -7.55 19.65 5.44
CA ILE A 651 -6.82 20.87 5.74
C ILE A 651 -7.31 22.03 4.87
N LEU A 652 -7.47 21.81 3.55
CA LEU A 652 -7.98 22.82 2.62
C LEU A 652 -9.36 23.33 3.04
N GLN A 653 -10.24 22.43 3.47
CA GLN A 653 -11.59 22.80 3.94
C GLN A 653 -11.53 23.68 5.21
N ARG A 654 -10.66 23.35 6.17
CA ARG A 654 -10.48 24.13 7.40
C ARG A 654 -9.96 25.54 7.13
N GLU A 655 -9.13 25.69 6.09
CA GLU A 655 -8.58 26.99 5.66
C GLU A 655 -9.49 27.72 4.61
N GLY A 656 -10.69 27.21 4.33
CA GLY A 656 -11.62 27.81 3.37
C GLY A 656 -11.13 27.80 1.93
N LEU A 657 -10.25 26.86 1.57
CA LEU A 657 -9.67 26.71 0.24
C LEU A 657 -10.45 25.72 -0.61
N LYS A 658 -10.39 25.91 -1.94
CA LYS A 658 -10.96 24.98 -2.91
C LYS A 658 -10.27 23.61 -2.79
N ARG A 659 -11.06 22.58 -2.45
CA ARG A 659 -10.56 21.19 -2.33
C ARG A 659 -10.22 20.61 -3.71
N ARG A 660 -9.34 19.63 -3.71
CA ARG A 660 -9.08 18.81 -4.89
C ARG A 660 -10.30 17.92 -5.18
N SER A 661 -10.69 17.83 -6.45
CA SER A 661 -11.69 16.84 -6.86
C SER A 661 -11.16 15.43 -6.64
N LEU A 662 -11.96 14.59 -5.97
CA LEU A 662 -11.68 13.18 -5.74
C LEU A 662 -12.65 12.33 -6.54
N PHE A 663 -12.13 11.25 -7.10
CA PHE A 663 -12.85 10.34 -7.97
C PHE A 663 -12.92 8.94 -7.37
N SER A 664 -13.97 8.22 -7.69
CA SER A 664 -14.18 6.83 -7.27
C SER A 664 -14.86 6.05 -8.39
N VAL A 665 -14.86 4.72 -8.26
CA VAL A 665 -15.87 3.89 -8.90
C VAL A 665 -17.23 4.23 -8.32
N ASN A 666 -18.33 3.87 -9.00
CA ASN A 666 -19.67 4.09 -8.44
C ASN A 666 -19.73 3.44 -7.04
N PRO A 667 -20.03 4.21 -5.97
CA PRO A 667 -20.04 3.67 -4.60
C PRO A 667 -21.23 2.73 -4.34
N GLU A 668 -22.23 2.70 -5.22
CA GLU A 668 -23.42 1.88 -5.11
C GLU A 668 -23.40 0.77 -6.15
N GLY A 669 -23.68 -0.47 -5.71
CA GLY A 669 -23.95 -1.59 -6.59
C GLY A 669 -25.25 -1.39 -7.39
N ILE A 670 -25.40 -2.16 -8.47
CA ILE A 670 -26.57 -2.07 -9.35
C ILE A 670 -27.86 -2.52 -8.65
N LEU A 671 -27.74 -3.48 -7.76
CA LEU A 671 -28.87 -4.00 -6.98
C LEU A 671 -28.98 -3.15 -5.71
N LYS A 672 -29.89 -2.17 -5.69
CA LYS A 672 -30.24 -1.49 -4.44
C LYS A 672 -31.03 -2.49 -3.58
N ILE A 673 -30.43 -2.95 -2.51
CA ILE A 673 -31.02 -3.92 -1.57
C ILE A 673 -31.62 -3.21 -0.39
#